data_8b305447b83071fa99232a900803d045
#
_entry.id   8b305447b83071fa99232a900803d045
#
_cell.length_a   1.000
_cell.length_b   1.000
_cell.length_c   1.000
_cell.angle_alpha   90.00
_cell.angle_beta   90.00
_cell.angle_gamma   90.00
#
_symmetry.space_group_name_H-M   'P 1'
#
loop_
_entity.id
_entity.type
_entity.pdbx_description
1 polymer ?
#
loop_
_entity_poly.entity_id
_entity_poly.type
_entity_poly.pdbx_seq_one_letter_code
_entity_poly.pdbx_strand_id
1 'polypeptide(L)'
;MDKRKLKIALSLAVLIPCVLYAAGIIAQFIININAWKAAGSDYRTSPGLPSSQISEAVRALLHFPEGLIAIGLVVLGIAVLCVFGLRIGWGQNGVTDSDRNLTVSNSGSYGTASFMSPKEASACFEVTSAKRTSQDILGMLPDGQVLTLPKDTRLNANLAVCGSSGTGKSRAISRNLVLQAVKRGESVILTDPKSELYESMGEYLRENGYIVKVFNLVEMDHSDSWNCLGEVGSSELMAQTFADIVLQNTSGDSKDAFWYNAELNLLKALVLYVALEMPPEKRNIATVYDLLYTQTEKGLSDMMASISHEHANQYTGELLPPSPASAPYAIFRQSSETVRTSVIIGLGSKLAVLQAQQVRNITSYNEIDLELPGKQKCAYFCIVSDQDSTYDFLSSLFFSFLFIRLIRYADAYCEGGMLHPKVKFILDEFPNCCLIPDFTKKCSTIRSRGCSVAVFFQNVGQMRNRYPDDQWQEILGACDSTVFLGCTDMLTAEYFSDRIGTASVEVEGTMRELNTMHITDYTPRFRKTNSLGRRPLLTPDEVLRLPPDQVLIFIRGQKVMRAKRFDYSLHPDYKKLKSRKAILHEPDWKTSQASSVSASGVSSPSVTAAIPAEKANVGSQKKPPGKPPRSTNRKVVNADELF
;
A
#
# COMPACT_ATOMS: atom_id res chain seq x y z
N MET A 1 13.01 -31.24 -37.21
CA MET A 1 11.60 -31.11 -37.64
C MET A 1 10.71 -31.25 -36.40
N ASP A 2 9.89 -30.26 -36.13
CA ASP A 2 9.08 -30.18 -34.90
C ASP A 2 8.11 -31.39 -34.82
N LYS A 3 8.11 -32.13 -33.69
CA LYS A 3 7.26 -33.32 -33.48
C LYS A 3 5.78 -33.06 -33.77
N ARG A 4 5.34 -31.83 -33.68
CA ARG A 4 3.95 -31.39 -33.95
C ARG A 4 3.68 -31.35 -35.47
N LYS A 5 4.65 -30.86 -36.27
CA LYS A 5 4.55 -30.83 -37.74
C LYS A 5 4.58 -32.24 -38.32
N LEU A 6 5.38 -33.15 -37.74
CA LEU A 6 5.44 -34.55 -38.19
C LEU A 6 4.11 -35.29 -37.92
N LYS A 7 3.47 -35.09 -36.77
CA LYS A 7 2.14 -35.68 -36.46
C LYS A 7 1.05 -35.18 -37.42
N ILE A 8 1.06 -33.87 -37.75
CA ILE A 8 0.08 -33.29 -38.69
C ILE A 8 0.31 -33.85 -40.11
N ALA A 9 1.54 -33.95 -40.57
CA ALA A 9 1.84 -34.51 -41.86
C ALA A 9 1.44 -36.00 -41.99
N LEU A 10 1.66 -36.79 -40.92
CA LEU A 10 1.25 -38.19 -40.86
C LEU A 10 -0.26 -38.36 -40.87
N SER A 11 -0.98 -37.52 -40.15
CA SER A 11 -2.47 -37.52 -40.11
C SER A 11 -3.05 -37.16 -41.49
N LEU A 12 -2.49 -36.17 -42.18
CA LEU A 12 -2.90 -35.77 -43.52
C LEU A 12 -2.60 -36.85 -44.57
N ALA A 13 -1.51 -37.56 -44.44
CA ALA A 13 -1.12 -38.65 -45.35
C ALA A 13 -2.09 -39.84 -45.29
N VAL A 14 -2.77 -40.04 -44.17
CA VAL A 14 -3.80 -41.07 -44.04
C VAL A 14 -5.19 -40.55 -44.41
N LEU A 15 -5.50 -39.31 -44.03
CA LEU A 15 -6.83 -38.74 -44.22
C LEU A 15 -7.16 -38.46 -45.69
N ILE A 16 -6.21 -37.94 -46.46
CA ILE A 16 -6.42 -37.60 -47.87
C ILE A 16 -6.83 -38.82 -48.74
N PRO A 17 -6.13 -39.98 -48.68
CA PRO A 17 -6.55 -41.17 -49.40
C PRO A 17 -7.94 -41.68 -49.01
N CYS A 18 -8.28 -41.63 -47.70
CA CYS A 18 -9.59 -42.05 -47.24
C CYS A 18 -10.73 -41.15 -47.79
N VAL A 19 -10.50 -39.83 -47.82
CA VAL A 19 -11.44 -38.85 -48.37
C VAL A 19 -11.62 -39.03 -49.87
N LEU A 20 -10.53 -39.27 -50.62
CA LEU A 20 -10.60 -39.54 -52.06
C LEU A 20 -11.28 -40.86 -52.36
N TYR A 21 -11.08 -41.89 -51.55
CA TYR A 21 -11.78 -43.17 -51.68
C TYR A 21 -13.27 -43.03 -51.45
N ALA A 22 -13.68 -42.31 -50.42
CA ALA A 22 -15.08 -42.03 -50.16
C ALA A 22 -15.77 -41.24 -51.30
N ALA A 23 -15.05 -40.23 -51.83
CA ALA A 23 -15.51 -39.50 -53.03
C ALA A 23 -15.66 -40.40 -54.24
N GLY A 24 -14.75 -41.36 -54.46
CA GLY A 24 -14.81 -42.34 -55.54
C GLY A 24 -16.03 -43.27 -55.45
N ILE A 25 -16.38 -43.71 -54.24
CA ILE A 25 -17.62 -44.50 -54.01
C ILE A 25 -18.88 -43.67 -54.34
N ILE A 26 -18.92 -42.40 -53.92
CA ILE A 26 -20.01 -41.48 -54.20
C ILE A 26 -20.11 -41.23 -55.73
N ALA A 27 -18.98 -41.07 -56.42
CA ALA A 27 -18.94 -40.92 -57.86
C ALA A 27 -19.52 -42.16 -58.56
N GLN A 28 -19.13 -43.38 -58.16
CA GLN A 28 -19.75 -44.62 -58.69
C GLN A 28 -21.24 -44.63 -58.49
N PHE A 29 -21.72 -44.26 -57.31
CA PHE A 29 -23.15 -44.25 -57.04
C PHE A 29 -23.90 -43.26 -57.96
N ILE A 30 -23.33 -42.05 -58.19
CA ILE A 30 -23.88 -41.05 -59.10
C ILE A 30 -23.92 -41.60 -60.53
N ILE A 31 -22.85 -42.25 -61.02
CA ILE A 31 -22.77 -42.87 -62.34
C ILE A 31 -23.82 -43.96 -62.47
N ASN A 32 -23.94 -44.84 -61.47
CA ASN A 32 -24.94 -45.90 -61.46
C ASN A 32 -26.39 -45.37 -61.48
N ILE A 33 -26.67 -44.29 -60.74
CA ILE A 33 -28.00 -43.62 -60.80
C ILE A 33 -28.24 -42.99 -62.15
N ASN A 34 -27.24 -42.33 -62.77
CA ASN A 34 -27.41 -41.75 -64.10
C ASN A 34 -27.62 -42.80 -65.19
N ALA A 35 -26.90 -43.92 -65.14
CA ALA A 35 -27.07 -45.05 -66.00
C ALA A 35 -28.48 -45.71 -65.83
N TRP A 36 -28.92 -45.87 -64.56
CA TRP A 36 -30.27 -46.41 -64.30
C TRP A 36 -31.36 -45.47 -64.78
N LYS A 37 -31.27 -44.17 -64.63
CA LYS A 37 -32.17 -43.18 -65.20
C LYS A 37 -32.20 -43.20 -66.71
N ALA A 38 -31.04 -43.32 -67.36
CA ALA A 38 -30.92 -43.41 -68.83
C ALA A 38 -31.54 -44.70 -69.39
N ALA A 39 -31.54 -45.78 -68.59
CA ALA A 39 -32.19 -47.07 -68.97
C ALA A 39 -33.72 -47.11 -68.76
N GLY A 40 -34.38 -45.96 -68.44
CA GLY A 40 -35.82 -45.86 -68.32
C GLY A 40 -36.37 -46.03 -66.91
N SER A 41 -35.52 -46.05 -65.89
CA SER A 41 -35.84 -46.01 -64.43
C SER A 41 -37.09 -46.85 -64.03
N ASP A 42 -37.09 -48.19 -64.29
CA ASP A 42 -38.13 -49.07 -63.84
C ASP A 42 -38.15 -49.13 -62.30
N TYR A 43 -39.34 -48.88 -61.70
CA TYR A 43 -39.50 -48.85 -60.25
C TYR A 43 -39.23 -50.22 -59.57
N ARG A 44 -39.15 -51.30 -60.37
CA ARG A 44 -38.83 -52.67 -59.90
C ARG A 44 -37.33 -52.96 -59.84
N THR A 45 -36.46 -52.05 -60.31
CA THR A 45 -34.99 -52.21 -60.31
C THR A 45 -34.38 -51.07 -59.51
N SER A 46 -33.30 -51.34 -58.83
CA SER A 46 -32.54 -50.32 -58.09
C SER A 46 -31.24 -50.02 -58.85
N PRO A 47 -30.66 -48.78 -58.68
CA PRO A 47 -29.35 -48.51 -59.18
C PRO A 47 -28.31 -49.52 -58.59
N GLY A 48 -27.37 -49.97 -59.40
CA GLY A 48 -26.29 -50.88 -58.93
C GLY A 48 -25.57 -50.30 -57.74
N LEU A 49 -25.23 -51.14 -56.77
CA LEU A 49 -24.41 -50.71 -55.62
C LEU A 49 -22.97 -50.42 -56.08
N PRO A 50 -22.32 -49.41 -55.49
CA PRO A 50 -20.92 -49.10 -55.77
C PRO A 50 -19.99 -50.25 -55.34
N SER A 51 -19.00 -50.53 -56.12
CA SER A 51 -17.96 -51.55 -55.81
C SER A 51 -16.98 -51.02 -54.74
N SER A 52 -16.59 -51.88 -53.84
CA SER A 52 -15.56 -51.56 -52.82
C SER A 52 -14.12 -51.62 -53.33
N GLN A 53 -13.89 -51.95 -54.63
CA GLN A 53 -12.55 -52.03 -55.20
C GLN A 53 -11.99 -50.63 -55.42
N ILE A 54 -10.76 -50.43 -54.91
CA ILE A 54 -10.06 -49.13 -54.98
C ILE A 54 -9.86 -48.68 -56.43
N SER A 55 -9.57 -49.61 -57.33
CA SER A 55 -9.36 -49.32 -58.77
C SER A 55 -10.60 -48.76 -59.46
N GLU A 56 -11.78 -49.22 -59.08
CA GLU A 56 -13.06 -48.73 -59.60
C GLU A 56 -13.43 -47.38 -59.01
N ALA A 57 -13.19 -47.19 -57.71
CA ALA A 57 -13.37 -45.91 -57.08
C ALA A 57 -12.48 -44.80 -57.69
N VAL A 58 -11.22 -45.09 -57.96
CA VAL A 58 -10.31 -44.16 -58.66
C VAL A 58 -10.77 -43.87 -60.08
N ARG A 59 -11.22 -44.89 -60.82
CA ARG A 59 -11.74 -44.72 -62.21
C ARG A 59 -13.00 -43.85 -62.24
N ALA A 60 -13.91 -44.06 -61.30
CA ALA A 60 -15.14 -43.25 -61.16
C ALA A 60 -14.84 -41.80 -60.77
N LEU A 61 -13.81 -41.58 -59.96
CA LEU A 61 -13.38 -40.23 -59.57
C LEU A 61 -12.83 -39.41 -60.75
N LEU A 62 -12.23 -40.10 -61.74
CA LEU A 62 -11.72 -39.48 -62.97
C LEU A 62 -12.84 -39.29 -64.05
N HIS A 63 -14.05 -39.81 -63.80
CA HIS A 63 -15.15 -39.64 -64.74
C HIS A 63 -15.79 -38.25 -64.62
N PHE A 64 -15.78 -37.48 -65.71
CA PHE A 64 -16.36 -36.12 -65.73
C PHE A 64 -17.80 -36.15 -66.26
N PRO A 65 -18.78 -35.44 -65.61
CA PRO A 65 -18.64 -34.50 -64.46
C PRO A 65 -18.85 -35.12 -63.08
N GLU A 66 -19.21 -36.40 -62.99
CA GLU A 66 -19.69 -37.08 -61.77
C GLU A 66 -18.59 -37.10 -60.67
N GLY A 67 -17.34 -37.26 -61.04
CA GLY A 67 -16.20 -37.21 -60.10
C GLY A 67 -16.03 -35.85 -59.43
N LEU A 68 -16.23 -34.76 -60.18
CA LEU A 68 -16.18 -33.41 -59.63
C LEU A 68 -17.35 -33.14 -58.66
N ILE A 69 -18.56 -33.62 -58.98
CA ILE A 69 -19.72 -33.50 -58.13
C ILE A 69 -19.51 -34.27 -56.83
N ALA A 70 -18.94 -35.48 -56.91
CA ALA A 70 -18.66 -36.30 -55.74
C ALA A 70 -17.60 -35.64 -54.81
N ILE A 71 -16.54 -35.07 -55.36
CA ILE A 71 -15.54 -34.30 -54.58
C ILE A 71 -16.22 -33.08 -53.91
N GLY A 72 -17.02 -32.33 -54.65
CA GLY A 72 -17.78 -31.19 -54.12
C GLY A 72 -18.69 -31.57 -52.96
N LEU A 73 -19.41 -32.68 -53.03
CA LEU A 73 -20.29 -33.19 -51.96
C LEU A 73 -19.47 -33.60 -50.72
N VAL A 74 -18.32 -34.25 -50.89
CA VAL A 74 -17.48 -34.64 -49.76
C VAL A 74 -16.87 -33.41 -49.10
N VAL A 75 -16.37 -32.44 -49.87
CA VAL A 75 -15.84 -31.18 -49.34
C VAL A 75 -16.91 -30.39 -48.59
N LEU A 76 -18.14 -30.33 -49.15
CA LEU A 76 -19.28 -29.70 -48.48
C LEU A 76 -19.64 -30.43 -47.18
N GLY A 77 -19.66 -31.76 -47.18
CA GLY A 77 -19.91 -32.58 -45.97
C GLY A 77 -18.85 -32.34 -44.90
N ILE A 78 -17.57 -32.29 -45.28
CA ILE A 78 -16.47 -31.95 -44.34
C ILE A 78 -16.64 -30.51 -43.83
N ALA A 79 -16.95 -29.53 -44.66
CA ALA A 79 -17.18 -28.16 -44.25
C ALA A 79 -18.35 -28.04 -43.24
N VAL A 80 -19.47 -28.74 -43.49
CA VAL A 80 -20.62 -28.81 -42.59
C VAL A 80 -20.21 -29.47 -41.26
N LEU A 81 -19.49 -30.59 -41.28
CA LEU A 81 -18.96 -31.25 -40.09
C LEU A 81 -17.98 -30.36 -39.30
N CYS A 82 -17.11 -29.63 -40.01
CA CYS A 82 -16.23 -28.66 -39.37
C CYS A 82 -17.00 -27.50 -38.70
N VAL A 83 -18.01 -26.94 -39.37
CA VAL A 83 -18.87 -25.88 -38.80
C VAL A 83 -19.67 -26.40 -37.61
N PHE A 84 -20.23 -27.60 -37.70
CA PHE A 84 -20.92 -28.25 -36.59
C PHE A 84 -19.97 -28.65 -35.45
N GLY A 85 -18.81 -29.23 -35.77
CA GLY A 85 -17.77 -29.59 -34.82
C GLY A 85 -17.17 -28.37 -34.11
N LEU A 86 -16.95 -27.27 -34.84
CA LEU A 86 -16.54 -25.99 -34.26
C LEU A 86 -17.62 -25.39 -33.37
N ARG A 87 -18.91 -25.51 -33.74
CA ARG A 87 -20.01 -25.05 -32.86
C ARG A 87 -20.19 -25.92 -31.61
N ILE A 88 -19.99 -27.22 -31.70
CA ILE A 88 -20.09 -28.14 -30.56
C ILE A 88 -18.84 -28.07 -29.66
N GLY A 89 -17.66 -27.89 -30.23
CA GLY A 89 -16.39 -27.78 -29.47
C GLY A 89 -16.10 -26.40 -28.88
N TRP A 90 -16.74 -25.33 -29.35
CA TRP A 90 -16.60 -23.98 -28.81
C TRP A 90 -17.53 -23.68 -27.61
N GLY A 91 -18.28 -24.65 -27.12
CA GLY A 91 -19.10 -24.54 -25.92
C GLY A 91 -18.34 -24.67 -24.58
N GLN A 92 -17.06 -25.00 -24.59
CA GLN A 92 -16.20 -24.99 -23.37
C GLN A 92 -15.42 -23.69 -23.30
N ASN A 93 -16.09 -22.62 -22.91
CA ASN A 93 -15.54 -21.27 -22.82
C ASN A 93 -15.04 -20.97 -21.39
N GLY A 94 -14.24 -21.84 -20.80
CA GLY A 94 -13.60 -21.62 -19.52
C GLY A 94 -12.07 -21.46 -19.64
N VAL A 95 -11.49 -20.69 -18.75
CA VAL A 95 -10.02 -20.63 -18.57
C VAL A 95 -9.65 -21.66 -17.50
N THR A 96 -8.90 -22.69 -17.90
CA THR A 96 -8.42 -23.71 -16.97
C THR A 96 -7.12 -23.24 -16.30
N ASP A 97 -7.16 -23.16 -14.98
CA ASP A 97 -5.97 -22.96 -14.14
C ASP A 97 -5.44 -24.34 -13.75
N SER A 98 -4.34 -24.75 -14.38
CA SER A 98 -3.73 -26.06 -14.15
C SER A 98 -3.13 -26.22 -12.76
N ASP A 99 -2.66 -25.13 -12.15
CA ASP A 99 -2.01 -25.15 -10.83
C ASP A 99 -3.02 -25.43 -9.72
N ARG A 100 -4.27 -24.95 -9.91
CA ARG A 100 -5.36 -25.13 -8.97
C ARG A 100 -6.36 -26.22 -9.38
N ASN A 101 -6.13 -26.86 -10.52
CA ASN A 101 -7.03 -27.85 -11.12
C ASN A 101 -8.51 -27.34 -11.19
N LEU A 102 -8.69 -26.14 -11.67
CA LEU A 102 -9.94 -25.39 -11.66
C LEU A 102 -10.23 -24.81 -13.03
N THR A 103 -11.46 -24.97 -13.52
CA THR A 103 -11.95 -24.33 -14.75
C THR A 103 -12.92 -23.21 -14.40
N VAL A 104 -12.52 -21.97 -14.69
CA VAL A 104 -13.38 -20.78 -14.56
C VAL A 104 -14.24 -20.67 -15.81
N SER A 105 -15.55 -20.75 -15.64
CA SER A 105 -16.53 -20.66 -16.75
C SER A 105 -16.78 -19.20 -17.13
N ASN A 106 -16.88 -18.94 -18.43
CA ASN A 106 -17.27 -17.61 -18.95
C ASN A 106 -18.79 -17.35 -18.88
N SER A 107 -19.59 -18.26 -18.32
CA SER A 107 -21.05 -18.11 -18.24
C SER A 107 -21.49 -16.91 -17.40
N GLY A 108 -20.68 -16.51 -16.40
CA GLY A 108 -20.97 -15.39 -15.51
C GLY A 108 -22.16 -15.60 -14.56
N SER A 109 -22.79 -16.79 -14.55
CA SER A 109 -24.05 -17.08 -13.82
C SER A 109 -23.95 -16.84 -12.31
N TYR A 110 -22.78 -17.07 -11.71
CA TYR A 110 -22.51 -16.89 -10.28
C TYR A 110 -21.50 -15.79 -9.99
N GLY A 111 -20.88 -15.22 -11.03
CA GLY A 111 -19.90 -14.16 -10.93
C GLY A 111 -18.96 -14.14 -12.13
N THR A 112 -18.41 -12.95 -12.44
CA THR A 112 -17.59 -12.70 -13.63
C THR A 112 -16.13 -12.41 -13.29
N ALA A 113 -15.71 -12.61 -12.02
CA ALA A 113 -14.34 -12.34 -11.61
C ALA A 113 -13.35 -13.22 -12.38
N SER A 114 -12.33 -12.58 -12.91
CA SER A 114 -11.20 -13.24 -13.58
C SER A 114 -9.95 -12.38 -13.44
N PHE A 115 -8.77 -12.98 -13.50
CA PHE A 115 -7.54 -12.21 -13.61
C PHE A 115 -7.48 -11.48 -14.95
N MET A 116 -6.83 -10.32 -14.92
CA MET A 116 -6.58 -9.53 -16.12
C MET A 116 -5.68 -10.32 -17.08
N SER A 117 -6.09 -10.44 -18.32
CA SER A 117 -5.28 -11.04 -19.38
C SER A 117 -4.18 -10.09 -19.85
N PRO A 118 -3.09 -10.58 -20.51
CA PRO A 118 -2.03 -9.71 -21.05
C PRO A 118 -2.53 -8.63 -22.00
N LYS A 119 -3.59 -8.91 -22.77
CA LYS A 119 -4.21 -7.91 -23.67
C LYS A 119 -4.93 -6.82 -22.90
N GLU A 120 -5.68 -7.19 -21.86
CA GLU A 120 -6.36 -6.24 -20.98
C GLU A 120 -5.33 -5.42 -20.20
N ALA A 121 -4.24 -6.05 -19.75
CA ALA A 121 -3.14 -5.35 -19.08
C ALA A 121 -2.52 -4.25 -19.96
N SER A 122 -2.28 -4.53 -21.24
CA SER A 122 -1.74 -3.54 -22.18
C SER A 122 -2.70 -2.38 -22.48
N ALA A 123 -3.99 -2.55 -22.23
CA ALA A 123 -4.98 -1.47 -22.36
C ALA A 123 -5.07 -0.59 -21.11
N CYS A 124 -4.75 -1.13 -19.92
CA CYS A 124 -4.89 -0.44 -18.63
C CYS A 124 -3.57 0.11 -18.09
N PHE A 125 -2.47 -0.57 -18.39
CA PHE A 125 -1.12 -0.22 -17.94
C PHE A 125 -0.25 0.21 -19.13
N GLU A 126 0.68 1.11 -18.86
CA GLU A 126 1.85 1.29 -19.71
C GLU A 126 2.85 0.17 -19.39
N VAL A 127 3.02 -0.76 -20.32
CA VAL A 127 3.95 -1.90 -20.23
C VAL A 127 5.25 -1.52 -20.91
N THR A 128 6.32 -1.33 -20.13
CA THR A 128 7.59 -0.79 -20.65
C THR A 128 8.79 -1.28 -19.82
N SER A 129 9.99 -0.85 -20.14
CA SER A 129 11.16 -1.15 -19.31
C SER A 129 11.32 -0.13 -18.18
N ALA A 130 11.83 -0.55 -17.02
CA ALA A 130 12.11 0.31 -15.88
C ALA A 130 13.04 1.51 -16.20
N LYS A 131 13.85 1.39 -17.26
CA LYS A 131 14.73 2.46 -17.75
C LYS A 131 13.94 3.60 -18.40
N ARG A 132 12.88 3.27 -19.14
CA ARG A 132 12.12 4.24 -19.96
C ARG A 132 11.03 4.96 -19.19
N THR A 133 10.41 4.28 -18.22
CA THR A 133 9.32 4.88 -17.47
C THR A 133 9.81 5.83 -16.36
N SER A 134 9.05 6.90 -16.15
CA SER A 134 9.14 7.75 -14.96
C SER A 134 7.94 7.56 -14.03
N GLN A 135 6.94 6.73 -14.42
CA GLN A 135 5.76 6.48 -13.62
C GLN A 135 6.03 5.46 -12.51
N ASP A 136 5.18 5.43 -11.49
CA ASP A 136 5.31 4.51 -10.35
C ASP A 136 5.19 3.05 -10.82
N ILE A 137 6.17 2.23 -10.45
CA ILE A 137 6.22 0.81 -10.82
C ILE A 137 5.37 0.02 -9.82
N LEU A 138 4.30 -0.59 -10.31
CA LEU A 138 3.37 -1.38 -9.48
C LEU A 138 3.70 -2.88 -9.47
N GLY A 139 4.38 -3.37 -10.50
CA GLY A 139 4.78 -4.76 -10.64
C GLY A 139 5.52 -5.00 -11.95
N MET A 140 5.83 -6.27 -12.22
CA MET A 140 6.59 -6.70 -13.38
C MET A 140 5.94 -7.93 -14.03
N LEU A 141 5.96 -7.99 -15.36
CA LEU A 141 5.56 -9.16 -16.12
C LEU A 141 6.67 -10.23 -16.13
N PRO A 142 6.34 -11.48 -16.46
CA PRO A 142 7.35 -12.56 -16.54
C PRO A 142 8.51 -12.29 -17.52
N ASP A 143 8.30 -11.46 -18.53
CA ASP A 143 9.30 -11.06 -19.53
C ASP A 143 10.23 -9.93 -19.05
N GLY A 144 10.04 -9.43 -17.81
CA GLY A 144 10.85 -8.37 -17.23
C GLY A 144 10.36 -6.94 -17.51
N GLN A 145 9.27 -6.77 -18.26
CA GLN A 145 8.66 -5.47 -18.45
C GLN A 145 7.88 -5.05 -17.18
N VAL A 146 7.91 -3.76 -16.88
CA VAL A 146 7.23 -3.20 -15.69
C VAL A 146 5.83 -2.69 -16.03
N LEU A 147 4.95 -2.77 -15.05
CA LEU A 147 3.59 -2.29 -15.10
C LEU A 147 3.51 -0.95 -14.39
N THR A 148 3.13 0.10 -15.10
CA THR A 148 2.91 1.44 -14.57
C THR A 148 1.58 1.99 -15.06
N LEU A 149 1.02 2.98 -14.38
CA LEU A 149 -0.14 3.68 -14.91
C LEU A 149 0.28 4.59 -16.07
N PRO A 150 -0.54 4.76 -17.11
CA PRO A 150 -0.28 5.72 -18.18
C PRO A 150 -0.17 7.15 -17.62
N LYS A 151 0.69 7.98 -18.23
CA LYS A 151 0.88 9.39 -17.82
C LYS A 151 -0.41 10.19 -17.85
N ASP A 152 -1.25 9.95 -18.86
CA ASP A 152 -2.49 10.69 -19.10
C ASP A 152 -3.72 10.00 -18.47
N THR A 153 -3.50 9.19 -17.43
CA THR A 153 -4.60 8.50 -16.74
C THR A 153 -5.51 9.49 -16.01
N ARG A 154 -6.82 9.17 -15.99
CA ARG A 154 -7.81 9.90 -15.17
C ARG A 154 -7.81 9.44 -13.70
N LEU A 155 -7.09 8.37 -13.39
CA LEU A 155 -6.95 7.86 -12.03
C LEU A 155 -6.11 8.84 -11.20
N ASN A 156 -6.32 8.83 -9.89
CA ASN A 156 -5.45 9.57 -8.99
C ASN A 156 -4.12 8.81 -8.78
N ALA A 157 -3.10 9.53 -8.31
CA ALA A 157 -1.79 8.96 -8.02
C ALA A 157 -1.67 8.41 -6.58
N ASN A 158 -2.80 8.33 -5.85
CA ASN A 158 -2.82 7.75 -4.52
C ASN A 158 -2.71 6.22 -4.62
N LEU A 159 -1.93 5.65 -3.74
CA LEU A 159 -1.59 4.23 -3.73
C LEU A 159 -1.78 3.63 -2.33
N ALA A 160 -2.50 2.54 -2.23
CA ALA A 160 -2.54 1.73 -1.01
C ALA A 160 -1.64 0.49 -1.20
N VAL A 161 -0.80 0.19 -0.22
CA VAL A 161 0.10 -0.96 -0.25
C VAL A 161 -0.10 -1.81 0.99
N CYS A 162 -0.59 -3.02 0.80
CA CYS A 162 -0.78 -3.99 1.87
C CYS A 162 0.27 -5.09 1.80
N GLY A 163 0.90 -5.38 2.92
CA GLY A 163 1.82 -6.51 3.03
C GLY A 163 2.32 -6.69 4.46
N SER A 164 2.28 -7.91 4.96
CA SER A 164 2.79 -8.25 6.29
C SER A 164 4.29 -7.95 6.44
N SER A 165 4.80 -7.99 7.67
CA SER A 165 6.24 -7.81 7.91
C SER A 165 7.04 -8.86 7.11
N GLY A 166 8.18 -8.45 6.54
CA GLY A 166 9.02 -9.33 5.72
C GLY A 166 8.55 -9.57 4.28
N THR A 167 7.36 -9.07 3.88
CA THR A 167 6.90 -9.21 2.48
C THR A 167 7.66 -8.31 1.49
N GLY A 168 8.61 -7.50 1.96
CA GLY A 168 9.43 -6.65 1.10
C GLY A 168 8.74 -5.39 0.57
N LYS A 169 7.77 -4.82 1.29
CA LYS A 169 7.09 -3.53 0.95
C LYS A 169 8.09 -2.45 0.53
N SER A 170 9.08 -2.19 1.38
CA SER A 170 10.08 -1.14 1.13
C SER A 170 10.97 -1.46 -0.08
N ARG A 171 11.29 -2.75 -0.34
CA ARG A 171 12.08 -3.19 -1.50
C ARG A 171 11.29 -3.14 -2.80
N ALA A 172 10.03 -3.56 -2.76
CA ALA A 172 9.21 -3.67 -3.97
C ALA A 172 8.57 -2.34 -4.37
N ILE A 173 8.19 -1.50 -3.39
CA ILE A 173 7.38 -0.30 -3.66
C ILE A 173 8.02 0.96 -3.11
N SER A 174 8.26 1.13 -1.77
CA SER A 174 8.65 2.43 -1.19
C SER A 174 9.91 3.02 -1.84
N ARG A 175 11.00 2.23 -1.97
CA ARG A 175 12.23 2.69 -2.62
C ARG A 175 12.04 3.01 -4.10
N ASN A 176 11.22 2.21 -4.79
CA ASN A 176 10.91 2.46 -6.20
C ASN A 176 10.12 3.77 -6.39
N LEU A 177 9.18 4.08 -5.47
CA LEU A 177 8.45 5.36 -5.50
C LEU A 177 9.40 6.55 -5.38
N VAL A 178 10.38 6.49 -4.47
CA VAL A 178 11.41 7.54 -4.32
C VAL A 178 12.23 7.68 -5.61
N LEU A 179 12.72 6.56 -6.18
CA LEU A 179 13.50 6.58 -7.43
C LEU A 179 12.71 7.18 -8.60
N GLN A 180 11.42 6.87 -8.71
CA GLN A 180 10.56 7.41 -9.75
C GLN A 180 10.18 8.87 -9.49
N ALA A 181 9.97 9.27 -8.23
CA ALA A 181 9.75 10.67 -7.87
C ALA A 181 10.96 11.55 -8.27
N VAL A 182 12.19 11.05 -8.05
CA VAL A 182 13.42 11.73 -8.50
C VAL A 182 13.45 11.91 -10.02
N LYS A 183 13.06 10.89 -10.80
CA LYS A 183 12.96 11.02 -12.27
C LYS A 183 11.94 12.07 -12.72
N ARG A 184 10.87 12.27 -11.94
CA ARG A 184 9.85 13.28 -12.21
C ARG A 184 10.18 14.66 -11.64
N GLY A 185 11.22 14.74 -10.78
CA GLY A 185 11.56 15.98 -10.05
C GLY A 185 10.52 16.36 -8.99
N GLU A 186 9.80 15.38 -8.44
CA GLU A 186 8.81 15.58 -7.37
C GLU A 186 9.49 15.65 -6.01
N SER A 187 8.99 16.47 -5.09
CA SER A 187 9.38 16.42 -3.68
C SER A 187 8.79 15.16 -3.02
N VAL A 188 9.49 14.61 -2.04
CA VAL A 188 9.06 13.41 -1.31
C VAL A 188 9.05 13.67 0.20
N ILE A 189 7.99 13.20 0.85
CA ILE A 189 7.82 13.29 2.30
C ILE A 189 7.52 11.89 2.80
N LEU A 190 8.34 11.40 3.73
CA LEU A 190 8.32 10.00 4.12
C LEU A 190 8.15 9.83 5.63
N THR A 191 7.36 8.83 6.04
CA THR A 191 7.56 8.19 7.34
C THR A 191 8.57 7.06 7.19
N ASP A 192 9.49 6.93 8.14
CA ASP A 192 10.58 5.94 8.07
C ASP A 192 10.86 5.32 9.45
N PRO A 193 10.02 4.37 9.93
CA PRO A 193 10.12 3.83 11.29
C PRO A 193 11.45 3.14 11.61
N LYS A 194 12.20 2.74 10.61
CA LYS A 194 13.45 1.98 10.76
C LYS A 194 14.68 2.72 10.23
N SER A 195 14.52 3.97 9.82
CA SER A 195 15.56 4.77 9.15
C SER A 195 16.07 4.15 7.83
N GLU A 196 15.49 3.03 7.37
CA GLU A 196 15.97 2.29 6.20
C GLU A 196 15.83 3.08 4.89
N LEU A 197 14.79 3.90 4.77
CA LEU A 197 14.57 4.73 3.59
C LEU A 197 15.57 5.90 3.55
N TYR A 198 15.76 6.59 4.67
CA TYR A 198 16.78 7.63 4.78
C TYR A 198 18.18 7.07 4.52
N GLU A 199 18.55 5.98 5.19
CA GLU A 199 19.87 5.39 5.05
C GLU A 199 20.20 4.95 3.62
N SER A 200 19.21 4.44 2.90
CA SER A 200 19.43 3.94 1.53
C SER A 200 19.23 4.99 0.44
N MET A 201 18.46 6.06 0.68
CA MET A 201 18.04 7.03 -0.35
C MET A 201 18.54 8.45 -0.09
N GLY A 202 18.92 8.79 1.15
CA GLY A 202 19.26 10.17 1.53
C GLY A 202 20.39 10.77 0.71
N GLU A 203 21.51 10.04 0.52
CA GLU A 203 22.64 10.52 -0.29
C GLU A 203 22.28 10.64 -1.77
N TYR A 204 21.54 9.66 -2.32
CA TYR A 204 21.08 9.70 -3.70
C TYR A 204 20.20 10.94 -3.97
N LEU A 205 19.34 11.30 -3.02
CA LEU A 205 18.50 12.51 -3.12
C LEU A 205 19.36 13.78 -3.10
N ARG A 206 20.35 13.88 -2.18
CA ARG A 206 21.29 15.01 -2.15
C ARG A 206 22.07 15.16 -3.45
N GLU A 207 22.61 14.05 -3.99
CA GLU A 207 23.32 14.03 -5.28
C GLU A 207 22.43 14.45 -6.48
N ASN A 208 21.11 14.31 -6.36
CA ASN A 208 20.14 14.77 -7.37
C ASN A 208 19.58 16.19 -7.10
N GLY A 209 20.20 16.94 -6.16
CA GLY A 209 19.87 18.34 -5.89
C GLY A 209 18.62 18.53 -5.04
N TYR A 210 18.30 17.57 -4.17
CA TYR A 210 17.23 17.70 -3.19
C TYR A 210 17.73 18.31 -1.89
N ILE A 211 16.96 19.19 -1.30
CA ILE A 211 17.14 19.63 0.09
C ILE A 211 16.60 18.49 0.96
N VAL A 212 17.49 17.81 1.67
CA VAL A 212 17.14 16.68 2.53
C VAL A 212 17.08 17.14 3.97
N LYS A 213 15.92 17.01 4.61
CA LYS A 213 15.69 17.29 6.03
C LYS A 213 15.22 16.03 6.75
N VAL A 214 15.63 15.90 8.02
CA VAL A 214 15.39 14.71 8.83
C VAL A 214 14.76 15.13 10.16
N PHE A 215 13.48 14.84 10.35
CA PHE A 215 12.81 15.01 11.63
C PHE A 215 12.82 13.66 12.36
N ASN A 216 13.83 13.47 13.22
CA ASN A 216 14.11 12.19 13.86
C ASN A 216 13.63 12.20 15.31
N LEU A 217 12.54 11.49 15.59
CA LEU A 217 11.95 11.36 16.92
C LEU A 217 12.49 10.14 17.70
N VAL A 218 13.41 9.37 17.10
CA VAL A 218 14.08 8.23 17.74
C VAL A 218 15.45 8.66 18.26
N GLU A 219 16.31 9.18 17.38
CA GLU A 219 17.64 9.71 17.70
C GLU A 219 17.63 11.23 17.53
N MET A 220 17.02 11.92 18.51
CA MET A 220 16.73 13.36 18.43
C MET A 220 17.96 14.23 18.32
N ASP A 221 19.10 13.77 18.81
CA ASP A 221 20.38 14.46 18.63
C ASP A 221 20.83 14.55 17.17
N HIS A 222 20.25 13.74 16.30
CA HIS A 222 20.48 13.71 14.87
C HIS A 222 19.25 14.15 14.07
N SER A 223 18.44 15.05 14.65
CA SER A 223 17.22 15.61 14.06
C SER A 223 17.41 17.07 13.68
N ASP A 224 16.98 17.44 12.47
CA ASP A 224 16.68 18.84 12.18
C ASP A 224 15.57 19.33 13.12
N SER A 225 15.60 20.59 13.51
CA SER A 225 14.64 21.18 14.42
C SER A 225 13.44 21.78 13.65
N TRP A 226 12.26 21.58 14.22
CA TRP A 226 11.04 22.18 13.72
C TRP A 226 10.20 22.75 14.88
N ASN A 227 10.08 24.06 14.92
CA ASN A 227 9.23 24.73 15.88
C ASN A 227 7.77 24.65 15.47
N CYS A 228 7.07 23.64 15.97
CA CYS A 228 5.66 23.41 15.65
C CYS A 228 4.74 24.56 16.06
N LEU A 229 5.09 25.35 17.07
CA LEU A 229 4.31 26.50 17.51
C LEU A 229 4.40 27.67 16.52
N GLY A 230 5.49 27.76 15.75
CA GLY A 230 5.62 28.74 14.67
C GLY A 230 4.53 28.65 13.59
N GLU A 231 3.92 27.45 13.45
CA GLU A 231 2.83 27.23 12.50
C GLU A 231 1.51 27.86 12.93
N VAL A 232 1.34 28.16 14.21
CA VAL A 232 0.13 28.79 14.75
C VAL A 232 0.07 30.27 14.38
N GLY A 233 1.19 30.99 14.51
CA GLY A 233 1.24 32.43 14.30
C GLY A 233 0.20 33.18 15.13
N SER A 234 -0.55 34.11 14.54
CA SER A 234 -1.64 34.84 15.17
C SER A 234 -3.03 34.21 14.92
N SER A 235 -3.10 33.02 14.33
CA SER A 235 -4.36 32.41 13.91
C SER A 235 -5.00 31.58 15.02
N GLU A 236 -6.15 32.05 15.56
CA GLU A 236 -6.94 31.29 16.53
C GLU A 236 -7.38 29.92 16.00
N LEU A 237 -7.64 29.81 14.67
CA LEU A 237 -8.00 28.56 14.04
C LEU A 237 -6.82 27.58 14.04
N MET A 238 -5.60 28.07 13.80
CA MET A 238 -4.41 27.22 13.86
C MET A 238 -4.09 26.79 15.30
N ALA A 239 -4.29 27.67 16.27
CA ALA A 239 -4.18 27.32 17.69
C ALA A 239 -5.20 26.25 18.11
N GLN A 240 -6.45 26.35 17.63
CA GLN A 240 -7.47 25.32 17.81
C GLN A 240 -7.04 23.98 17.21
N THR A 241 -6.60 24.00 15.95
CA THR A 241 -6.13 22.80 15.25
C THR A 241 -4.92 22.18 15.95
N PHE A 242 -3.97 23.00 16.40
CA PHE A 242 -2.80 22.56 17.16
C PHE A 242 -3.21 21.83 18.44
N ALA A 243 -4.03 22.48 19.26
CA ALA A 243 -4.48 21.93 20.54
C ALA A 243 -5.28 20.63 20.35
N ASP A 244 -6.14 20.57 19.34
CA ASP A 244 -6.94 19.39 19.02
C ASP A 244 -6.07 18.20 18.59
N ILE A 245 -5.07 18.41 17.71
CA ILE A 245 -4.14 17.36 17.30
C ILE A 245 -3.36 16.81 18.51
N VAL A 246 -2.83 17.69 19.36
CA VAL A 246 -2.09 17.28 20.57
C VAL A 246 -2.97 16.40 21.45
N LEU A 247 -4.20 16.86 21.75
CA LEU A 247 -5.10 16.12 22.64
C LEU A 247 -5.58 14.81 22.04
N GLN A 248 -5.89 14.75 20.73
CA GLN A 248 -6.28 13.50 20.07
C GLN A 248 -5.19 12.41 20.13
N ASN A 249 -3.93 12.81 20.13
CA ASN A 249 -2.80 11.88 20.17
C ASN A 249 -2.32 11.58 21.62
N THR A 250 -2.76 12.33 22.62
CA THR A 250 -2.30 12.16 24.02
C THR A 250 -3.39 11.71 24.99
N SER A 251 -4.68 11.70 24.60
CA SER A 251 -5.81 11.45 25.52
C SER A 251 -6.18 9.97 25.70
N GLY A 252 -5.57 9.00 25.01
CA GLY A 252 -5.94 7.59 25.10
C GLY A 252 -7.40 7.32 24.67
N ASP A 253 -7.96 6.16 25.09
CA ASP A 253 -9.28 5.71 24.65
C ASP A 253 -10.46 6.37 25.37
N SER A 254 -10.26 6.97 26.56
CA SER A 254 -11.32 7.61 27.35
C SER A 254 -11.51 9.07 26.97
N LYS A 255 -12.40 9.34 26.01
CA LYS A 255 -12.78 10.70 25.60
C LYS A 255 -14.04 11.17 26.33
N ASP A 256 -13.91 11.52 27.62
CA ASP A 256 -14.96 12.31 28.27
C ASP A 256 -14.94 13.73 27.68
N ALA A 257 -16.01 14.08 26.98
CA ALA A 257 -16.11 15.36 26.27
C ALA A 257 -15.91 16.58 27.15
N PHE A 258 -16.29 16.49 28.44
CA PHE A 258 -16.14 17.60 29.39
C PHE A 258 -14.64 17.88 29.63
N TRP A 259 -13.89 16.86 30.02
CA TRP A 259 -12.44 17.00 30.27
C TRP A 259 -11.68 17.39 29.02
N TYR A 260 -11.99 16.75 27.88
CA TYR A 260 -11.39 17.08 26.61
C TYR A 260 -11.57 18.56 26.25
N ASN A 261 -12.81 19.10 26.35
CA ASN A 261 -13.08 20.50 26.02
C ASN A 261 -12.41 21.47 26.99
N ALA A 262 -12.31 21.12 28.29
CA ALA A 262 -11.64 21.96 29.27
C ALA A 262 -10.11 22.02 28.99
N GLU A 263 -9.46 20.89 28.72
CA GLU A 263 -8.05 20.83 28.34
C GLU A 263 -7.79 21.56 27.00
N LEU A 264 -8.70 21.42 26.03
CA LEU A 264 -8.63 22.07 24.73
C LEU A 264 -8.62 23.61 24.86
N ASN A 265 -9.52 24.16 25.66
CA ASN A 265 -9.58 25.59 25.90
C ASN A 265 -8.35 26.10 26.65
N LEU A 266 -7.84 25.37 27.64
CA LEU A 266 -6.63 25.74 28.35
C LEU A 266 -5.42 25.69 27.41
N LEU A 267 -5.24 24.59 26.68
CA LEU A 267 -4.08 24.44 25.77
C LEU A 267 -4.12 25.49 24.65
N LYS A 268 -5.29 25.75 24.06
CA LYS A 268 -5.49 26.81 23.07
C LYS A 268 -5.09 28.18 23.61
N ALA A 269 -5.49 28.52 24.84
CA ALA A 269 -5.14 29.77 25.49
C ALA A 269 -3.62 29.90 25.68
N LEU A 270 -2.97 28.85 26.20
CA LEU A 270 -1.52 28.85 26.44
C LEU A 270 -0.72 28.93 25.14
N VAL A 271 -1.14 28.21 24.12
CA VAL A 271 -0.53 28.24 22.78
C VAL A 271 -0.59 29.64 22.19
N LEU A 272 -1.76 30.30 22.22
CA LEU A 272 -1.92 31.66 21.74
C LEU A 272 -1.09 32.65 22.58
N TYR A 273 -1.07 32.49 23.90
CA TYR A 273 -0.26 33.33 24.77
C TYR A 273 1.22 33.25 24.41
N VAL A 274 1.76 32.04 24.29
CA VAL A 274 3.17 31.84 23.96
C VAL A 274 3.49 32.36 22.56
N ALA A 275 2.61 32.14 21.59
CA ALA A 275 2.83 32.59 20.21
C ALA A 275 2.81 34.12 20.05
N LEU A 276 2.04 34.83 20.86
CA LEU A 276 1.83 36.27 20.70
C LEU A 276 2.58 37.12 21.71
N GLU A 277 2.57 36.72 22.98
CA GLU A 277 3.05 37.54 24.09
C GLU A 277 4.52 37.28 24.45
N MET A 278 5.03 36.05 24.21
CA MET A 278 6.40 35.71 24.53
C MET A 278 7.40 36.30 23.52
N PRO A 279 8.65 36.56 23.94
CA PRO A 279 9.71 36.97 23.03
C PRO A 279 10.04 35.83 22.03
N PRO A 280 10.55 36.14 20.83
CA PRO A 280 10.75 35.16 19.75
C PRO A 280 11.48 33.88 20.18
N GLU A 281 12.47 33.98 21.04
CA GLU A 281 13.32 32.87 21.51
C GLU A 281 12.54 31.90 22.41
N LYS A 282 11.41 32.36 22.99
CA LYS A 282 10.54 31.56 23.87
C LYS A 282 9.25 31.13 23.19
N ARG A 283 9.04 31.44 21.92
CA ARG A 283 7.85 31.04 21.16
C ARG A 283 7.96 29.60 20.67
N ASN A 284 7.93 28.65 21.60
CA ASN A 284 8.01 27.21 21.32
C ASN A 284 7.11 26.39 22.27
N ILE A 285 6.88 25.14 21.94
CA ILE A 285 5.97 24.27 22.70
C ILE A 285 6.51 23.96 24.11
N ALA A 286 7.82 23.96 24.30
CA ALA A 286 8.42 23.75 25.62
C ALA A 286 8.05 24.88 26.58
N THR A 287 7.94 26.11 26.10
CA THR A 287 7.46 27.26 26.90
C THR A 287 5.99 27.09 27.32
N VAL A 288 5.14 26.48 26.48
CA VAL A 288 3.76 26.14 26.84
C VAL A 288 3.75 25.19 28.03
N TYR A 289 4.61 24.17 28.02
CA TYR A 289 4.77 23.25 29.12
C TYR A 289 5.34 23.94 30.38
N ASP A 290 6.33 24.82 30.22
CA ASP A 290 6.95 25.55 31.33
C ASP A 290 5.91 26.42 32.06
N LEU A 291 4.95 27.02 31.37
CA LEU A 291 3.84 27.75 32.00
C LEU A 291 2.98 26.83 32.88
N LEU A 292 2.67 25.62 32.43
CA LEU A 292 1.91 24.63 33.22
C LEU A 292 2.68 24.17 34.46
N TYR A 293 4.00 24.09 34.36
CA TYR A 293 4.86 23.63 35.43
C TYR A 293 5.20 24.73 36.45
N THR A 294 5.43 25.96 35.97
CA THR A 294 5.93 27.06 36.84
C THR A 294 4.82 27.91 37.43
N GLN A 295 3.65 27.99 36.78
CA GLN A 295 2.57 28.84 37.21
C GLN A 295 1.52 28.07 38.04
N THR A 296 1.05 28.70 39.12
CA THR A 296 -0.13 28.21 39.82
C THR A 296 -1.40 28.54 39.03
N GLU A 297 -2.54 27.94 39.39
CA GLU A 297 -3.84 28.29 38.77
C GLU A 297 -4.12 29.82 38.88
N LYS A 298 -3.85 30.40 40.05
CA LYS A 298 -3.99 31.84 40.25
C LYS A 298 -3.01 32.63 39.37
N GLY A 299 -1.75 32.21 39.25
CA GLY A 299 -0.76 32.86 38.39
C GLY A 299 -1.18 32.86 36.93
N LEU A 300 -1.70 31.74 36.44
CA LEU A 300 -2.24 31.67 35.07
C LEU A 300 -3.46 32.59 34.89
N SER A 301 -4.33 32.64 35.92
CA SER A 301 -5.52 33.53 35.90
C SER A 301 -5.12 35.01 35.85
N ASP A 302 -4.18 35.43 36.69
CA ASP A 302 -3.68 36.81 36.73
C ASP A 302 -2.98 37.19 35.43
N MET A 303 -2.16 36.29 34.89
CA MET A 303 -1.47 36.45 33.61
C MET A 303 -2.48 36.64 32.46
N MET A 304 -3.51 35.81 32.38
CA MET A 304 -4.53 35.92 31.31
C MET A 304 -5.44 37.13 31.49
N ALA A 305 -5.68 37.56 32.76
CA ALA A 305 -6.41 38.77 33.02
C ALA A 305 -5.66 40.03 32.55
N SER A 306 -4.36 40.08 32.72
CA SER A 306 -3.53 41.23 32.31
C SER A 306 -3.53 41.50 30.81
N ILE A 307 -3.79 40.50 29.99
CA ILE A 307 -3.82 40.58 28.51
C ILE A 307 -5.24 40.67 27.92
N SER A 308 -6.27 40.69 28.79
CA SER A 308 -7.68 40.73 28.35
C SER A 308 -8.13 42.10 27.85
N HIS A 309 -7.33 43.13 28.06
CA HIS A 309 -7.53 44.49 27.63
C HIS A 309 -6.32 44.96 26.82
N GLU A 310 -6.35 46.22 26.33
CA GLU A 310 -5.16 46.86 25.78
C GLU A 310 -4.06 46.90 26.85
N HIS A 311 -2.87 46.38 26.52
CA HIS A 311 -1.79 46.21 27.48
C HIS A 311 -0.43 46.39 26.84
N ALA A 312 0.57 46.75 27.65
CA ALA A 312 1.96 46.76 27.22
C ALA A 312 2.54 45.35 27.30
N ASN A 313 3.12 44.85 26.21
CA ASN A 313 3.83 43.60 26.23
C ASN A 313 4.98 43.64 27.25
N GLN A 314 4.98 42.72 28.19
CA GLN A 314 5.94 42.72 29.32
C GLN A 314 7.39 42.52 28.89
N TYR A 315 7.65 42.07 27.67
CA TYR A 315 9.02 41.82 27.15
C TYR A 315 9.49 42.88 26.19
N THR A 316 8.60 43.42 25.34
CA THR A 316 8.95 44.42 24.30
C THR A 316 8.54 45.82 24.68
N GLY A 317 7.62 45.99 25.64
CA GLY A 317 7.03 47.29 25.98
C GLY A 317 6.06 47.86 24.96
N GLU A 318 5.79 47.13 23.87
CA GLU A 318 4.85 47.52 22.79
C GLU A 318 3.42 47.44 23.32
N LEU A 319 2.59 48.45 22.96
CA LEU A 319 1.16 48.46 23.29
C LEU A 319 0.43 47.53 22.34
N LEU A 320 -0.19 46.48 22.89
CA LEU A 320 -0.92 45.46 22.15
C LEU A 320 -2.43 45.54 22.40
N PRO A 321 -3.27 45.22 21.42
CA PRO A 321 -4.71 45.05 21.63
C PRO A 321 -5.00 43.86 22.55
N PRO A 322 -6.26 43.69 23.01
CA PRO A 322 -6.64 42.51 23.78
C PRO A 322 -6.21 41.22 23.10
N SER A 323 -5.51 40.36 23.85
CA SER A 323 -4.97 39.12 23.28
C SER A 323 -6.06 38.07 23.04
N PRO A 324 -6.09 37.42 21.87
CA PRO A 324 -7.03 36.33 21.58
C PRO A 324 -6.87 35.12 22.51
N ALA A 325 -5.77 35.04 23.27
CA ALA A 325 -5.57 34.01 24.30
C ALA A 325 -6.56 34.10 25.48
N SER A 326 -7.06 35.30 25.74
CA SER A 326 -7.95 35.58 26.88
C SER A 326 -9.33 34.90 26.73
N ALA A 327 -9.89 34.79 25.53
CA ALA A 327 -11.22 34.24 25.29
C ALA A 327 -11.35 32.75 25.62
N PRO A 328 -10.50 31.84 25.10
CA PRO A 328 -10.56 30.41 25.47
C PRO A 328 -10.23 30.19 26.95
N TYR A 329 -9.36 31.01 27.54
CA TYR A 329 -9.10 30.95 28.98
C TYR A 329 -10.31 31.38 29.82
N ALA A 330 -11.07 32.38 29.40
CA ALA A 330 -12.29 32.81 30.08
C ALA A 330 -13.34 31.70 30.15
N ILE A 331 -13.46 30.87 29.10
CA ILE A 331 -14.33 29.68 29.09
C ILE A 331 -13.82 28.65 30.10
N PHE A 332 -12.51 28.33 30.07
CA PHE A 332 -11.89 27.41 31.04
C PHE A 332 -12.09 27.88 32.49
N ARG A 333 -11.96 29.18 32.74
CA ARG A 333 -12.13 29.80 34.08
C ARG A 333 -13.52 29.67 34.69
N GLN A 334 -14.56 29.43 33.87
CA GLN A 334 -15.95 29.22 34.38
C GLN A 334 -16.08 27.92 35.17
N SER A 335 -15.17 26.99 35.04
CA SER A 335 -15.13 25.75 35.83
C SER A 335 -14.78 26.04 37.30
N SER A 336 -15.14 25.12 38.21
CA SER A 336 -14.71 25.22 39.60
C SER A 336 -13.20 25.12 39.78
N GLU A 337 -12.65 25.66 40.84
CA GLU A 337 -11.23 25.63 41.14
C GLU A 337 -10.65 24.21 41.13
N THR A 338 -11.39 23.25 41.73
CA THR A 338 -10.98 21.84 41.72
C THR A 338 -10.87 21.27 40.31
N VAL A 339 -11.81 21.60 39.44
CA VAL A 339 -11.79 21.16 38.01
C VAL A 339 -10.61 21.81 37.30
N ARG A 340 -10.40 23.13 37.44
CA ARG A 340 -9.28 23.83 36.82
C ARG A 340 -7.92 23.25 37.20
N THR A 341 -7.73 23.02 38.51
CA THR A 341 -6.49 22.39 39.02
C THR A 341 -6.30 20.99 38.44
N SER A 342 -7.36 20.17 38.36
CA SER A 342 -7.30 18.83 37.78
C SER A 342 -6.95 18.85 36.29
N VAL A 343 -7.50 19.79 35.53
CA VAL A 343 -7.21 19.99 34.10
C VAL A 343 -5.75 20.41 33.88
N ILE A 344 -5.24 21.34 34.70
CA ILE A 344 -3.83 21.78 34.64
C ILE A 344 -2.88 20.60 34.88
N ILE A 345 -3.14 19.78 35.91
CA ILE A 345 -2.36 18.60 36.24
C ILE A 345 -2.45 17.57 35.12
N GLY A 346 -3.66 17.31 34.59
CA GLY A 346 -3.90 16.36 33.52
C GLY A 346 -3.15 16.74 32.24
N LEU A 347 -3.28 18.00 31.82
CA LEU A 347 -2.57 18.52 30.65
C LEU A 347 -1.04 18.52 30.85
N GLY A 348 -0.57 18.92 32.05
CA GLY A 348 0.83 18.87 32.42
C GLY A 348 1.40 17.45 32.33
N SER A 349 0.64 16.43 32.77
CA SER A 349 1.05 15.03 32.65
C SER A 349 1.13 14.56 31.20
N LYS A 350 0.18 14.95 30.34
CA LYS A 350 0.18 14.63 28.90
C LYS A 350 1.37 15.26 28.16
N LEU A 351 1.78 16.45 28.57
CA LEU A 351 2.89 17.19 27.96
C LEU A 351 4.23 16.99 28.69
N ALA A 352 4.31 16.12 29.69
CA ALA A 352 5.52 15.90 30.49
C ALA A 352 6.74 15.47 29.66
N VAL A 353 6.51 14.85 28.52
CA VAL A 353 7.55 14.48 27.54
C VAL A 353 8.40 15.70 27.08
N LEU A 354 7.84 16.91 27.13
CA LEU A 354 8.54 18.17 26.80
C LEU A 354 9.56 18.61 27.86
N GLN A 355 9.70 17.88 28.97
CA GLN A 355 10.79 18.09 29.92
C GLN A 355 12.16 17.66 29.34
N ALA A 356 12.16 16.65 28.47
CA ALA A 356 13.39 16.12 27.89
C ALA A 356 14.12 17.19 27.06
N GLN A 357 15.42 17.42 27.37
CA GLN A 357 16.21 18.44 26.67
C GLN A 357 16.30 18.17 25.16
N GLN A 358 16.35 16.90 24.75
CA GLN A 358 16.37 16.51 23.34
C GLN A 358 15.10 16.98 22.61
N VAL A 359 13.93 16.80 23.21
CA VAL A 359 12.66 17.28 22.63
C VAL A 359 12.63 18.80 22.53
N ARG A 360 13.14 19.50 23.56
CA ARG A 360 13.26 20.97 23.56
C ARG A 360 14.15 21.44 22.42
N ASN A 361 15.28 20.79 22.19
CA ASN A 361 16.23 21.14 21.13
C ASN A 361 15.58 21.05 19.73
N ILE A 362 14.88 19.96 19.45
CA ILE A 362 14.27 19.75 18.13
C ILE A 362 12.98 20.55 17.90
N THR A 363 12.42 21.20 18.94
CA THR A 363 11.22 22.03 18.85
C THR A 363 11.46 23.52 19.06
N SER A 364 12.70 23.94 19.31
CA SER A 364 13.03 25.35 19.62
C SER A 364 13.51 26.14 18.41
N TYR A 365 14.08 25.50 17.40
CA TYR A 365 14.59 26.14 16.18
C TYR A 365 13.71 25.80 15.00
N ASN A 366 13.85 26.52 13.90
CA ASN A 366 13.03 26.30 12.71
C ASN A 366 13.92 26.08 11.47
N GLU A 367 14.38 24.83 11.30
CA GLU A 367 15.23 24.41 10.18
C GLU A 367 14.42 23.73 9.06
N ILE A 368 13.18 23.35 9.37
CA ILE A 368 12.26 22.69 8.44
C ILE A 368 11.14 23.67 8.07
N ASP A 369 11.12 24.15 6.83
CA ASP A 369 10.02 24.94 6.25
C ASP A 369 9.01 23.99 5.61
N LEU A 370 7.77 24.00 6.11
CA LEU A 370 6.71 23.09 5.63
C LEU A 370 6.17 23.44 4.24
N GLU A 371 6.42 24.66 3.74
CA GLU A 371 6.01 25.07 2.39
C GLU A 371 7.10 24.78 1.34
N LEU A 372 8.34 24.58 1.77
CA LEU A 372 9.49 24.39 0.88
C LEU A 372 9.33 23.24 -0.11
N PRO A 373 8.72 22.08 0.25
CA PRO A 373 8.51 20.98 -0.71
C PRO A 373 7.64 21.36 -1.91
N GLY A 374 6.79 22.38 -1.77
CA GLY A 374 5.99 22.92 -2.88
C GLY A 374 6.70 23.99 -3.73
N LYS A 375 7.84 24.50 -3.25
CA LYS A 375 8.62 25.58 -3.89
C LYS A 375 9.83 25.03 -4.65
N GLN A 376 10.49 24.01 -4.10
CA GLN A 376 11.68 23.40 -4.68
C GLN A 376 11.81 21.93 -4.28
N LYS A 377 12.68 21.18 -4.96
CA LYS A 377 12.85 19.75 -4.71
C LYS A 377 13.36 19.48 -3.30
N CYS A 378 12.50 18.88 -2.48
CA CYS A 378 12.81 18.53 -1.09
C CYS A 378 12.55 17.04 -0.83
N ALA A 379 13.27 16.51 0.15
CA ALA A 379 13.04 15.18 0.69
C ALA A 379 13.02 15.27 2.22
N TYR A 380 11.84 15.10 2.82
CA TYR A 380 11.65 15.16 4.27
C TYR A 380 11.42 13.75 4.81
N PHE A 381 12.29 13.33 5.72
CA PHE A 381 12.21 12.06 6.43
C PHE A 381 11.73 12.30 7.85
N CYS A 382 10.55 11.80 8.18
CA CYS A 382 10.06 11.75 9.55
C CYS A 382 10.34 10.35 10.11
N ILE A 383 11.41 10.25 10.92
CA ILE A 383 11.81 8.99 11.56
C ILE A 383 11.06 8.90 12.89
N VAL A 384 10.15 7.92 12.98
CA VAL A 384 9.28 7.70 14.15
C VAL A 384 9.50 6.30 14.70
N SER A 385 9.25 6.09 16.00
CA SER A 385 9.31 4.75 16.58
C SER A 385 8.10 3.91 16.16
N ASP A 386 8.31 2.64 15.83
CA ASP A 386 7.26 1.64 15.64
C ASP A 386 6.88 0.90 16.94
N GLN A 387 7.58 1.21 18.06
CA GLN A 387 7.43 0.55 19.35
C GLN A 387 6.92 1.48 20.45
N ASP A 388 7.13 2.78 20.33
CA ASP A 388 6.80 3.77 21.33
C ASP A 388 6.02 4.94 20.73
N SER A 389 4.81 5.16 21.23
CA SER A 389 3.90 6.22 20.79
C SER A 389 4.07 7.56 21.53
N THR A 390 5.06 7.68 22.42
CA THR A 390 5.27 8.87 23.26
C THR A 390 5.37 10.17 22.46
N TYR A 391 5.94 10.12 21.27
CA TYR A 391 6.15 11.27 20.40
C TYR A 391 5.19 11.33 19.20
N ASP A 392 4.16 10.47 19.15
CA ASP A 392 3.18 10.43 18.04
C ASP A 392 2.51 11.78 17.79
N PHE A 393 2.29 12.58 18.84
CA PHE A 393 1.68 13.90 18.71
C PHE A 393 2.55 14.87 17.90
N LEU A 394 3.90 14.78 18.00
CA LEU A 394 4.81 15.62 17.21
C LEU A 394 4.79 15.23 15.73
N SER A 395 4.82 13.93 15.42
CA SER A 395 4.69 13.46 14.04
C SER A 395 3.30 13.77 13.45
N SER A 396 2.24 13.65 14.26
CA SER A 396 0.87 14.03 13.87
C SER A 396 0.75 15.53 13.55
N LEU A 397 1.33 16.40 14.40
CA LEU A 397 1.45 17.83 14.13
C LEU A 397 2.21 18.09 12.84
N PHE A 398 3.37 17.45 12.66
CA PHE A 398 4.22 17.63 11.49
C PHE A 398 3.46 17.33 10.19
N PHE A 399 2.85 16.15 10.06
CA PHE A 399 2.10 15.80 8.86
C PHE A 399 0.83 16.64 8.69
N SER A 400 0.11 16.93 9.77
CA SER A 400 -1.11 17.73 9.69
C SER A 400 -0.82 19.16 9.19
N PHE A 401 0.21 19.81 9.73
CA PHE A 401 0.61 21.14 9.29
C PHE A 401 1.23 21.13 7.89
N LEU A 402 1.99 20.08 7.51
CA LEU A 402 2.48 19.92 6.13
C LEU A 402 1.32 19.96 5.13
N PHE A 403 0.26 19.15 5.34
CA PHE A 403 -0.90 19.18 4.46
C PHE A 403 -1.57 20.56 4.44
N ILE A 404 -1.75 21.20 5.59
CA ILE A 404 -2.38 22.52 5.68
C ILE A 404 -1.54 23.58 4.95
N ARG A 405 -0.22 23.60 5.19
CA ARG A 405 0.68 24.60 4.59
C ARG A 405 0.81 24.41 3.09
N LEU A 406 1.04 23.21 2.62
CA LEU A 406 1.16 22.93 1.19
C LEU A 406 -0.11 23.24 0.42
N ILE A 407 -1.30 22.88 0.97
CA ILE A 407 -2.58 23.20 0.33
C ILE A 407 -2.80 24.71 0.29
N ARG A 408 -2.56 25.43 1.40
CA ARG A 408 -2.69 26.89 1.44
C ARG A 408 -1.73 27.57 0.49
N TYR A 409 -0.49 27.10 0.43
CA TYR A 409 0.51 27.63 -0.50
C TYR A 409 0.08 27.41 -1.96
N ALA A 410 -0.42 26.21 -2.28
CA ALA A 410 -0.93 25.90 -3.61
C ALA A 410 -2.09 26.83 -4.00
N ASP A 411 -3.09 26.95 -3.11
CA ASP A 411 -4.30 27.74 -3.36
C ASP A 411 -4.01 29.26 -3.46
N ALA A 412 -3.01 29.77 -2.71
CA ALA A 412 -2.72 31.20 -2.66
C ALA A 412 -1.69 31.68 -3.70
N TYR A 413 -0.69 30.86 -4.02
CA TYR A 413 0.49 31.31 -4.75
C TYR A 413 0.82 30.52 -6.02
N CYS A 414 0.19 29.34 -6.24
CA CYS A 414 0.51 28.53 -7.41
C CYS A 414 -0.48 28.74 -8.55
N GLU A 415 0.01 28.78 -9.78
CA GLU A 415 -0.81 28.88 -10.97
C GLU A 415 -1.72 27.64 -11.09
N GLY A 416 -3.02 27.87 -11.26
CA GLY A 416 -4.02 26.80 -11.28
C GLY A 416 -4.16 26.01 -9.95
N GLY A 417 -3.64 26.55 -8.84
CA GLY A 417 -3.70 25.92 -7.52
C GLY A 417 -2.84 24.64 -7.40
N MET A 418 -1.86 24.42 -8.30
CA MET A 418 -1.06 23.19 -8.35
C MET A 418 0.40 23.45 -8.01
N LEU A 419 0.95 22.67 -7.07
CA LEU A 419 2.35 22.75 -6.67
C LEU A 419 3.30 22.35 -7.80
N HIS A 420 4.39 23.07 -7.92
CA HIS A 420 5.52 22.76 -8.79
C HIS A 420 6.83 23.04 -8.03
N PRO A 421 7.56 21.99 -7.58
CA PRO A 421 7.37 20.55 -7.84
C PRO A 421 6.11 19.98 -7.19
N LYS A 422 5.60 18.89 -7.76
CA LYS A 422 4.57 18.05 -7.10
C LYS A 422 5.14 17.38 -5.86
N VAL A 423 4.27 17.03 -4.91
CA VAL A 423 4.70 16.44 -3.64
C VAL A 423 4.11 15.05 -3.48
N LYS A 424 4.97 14.07 -3.24
CA LYS A 424 4.56 12.69 -2.96
C LYS A 424 4.81 12.33 -1.50
N PHE A 425 3.75 11.98 -0.79
CA PHE A 425 3.82 11.43 0.55
C PHE A 425 3.95 9.91 0.46
N ILE A 426 4.95 9.34 1.13
CA ILE A 426 5.19 7.90 1.24
C ILE A 426 5.13 7.56 2.72
N LEU A 427 3.94 7.12 3.16
CA LEU A 427 3.65 6.89 4.57
C LEU A 427 3.85 5.40 4.89
N ASP A 428 5.11 5.03 5.18
CA ASP A 428 5.45 3.65 5.56
C ASP A 428 4.95 3.36 6.98
N GLU A 429 4.44 2.14 7.22
CA GLU A 429 3.79 1.71 8.47
C GLU A 429 2.70 2.70 8.96
N PHE A 430 1.93 3.27 8.03
CA PHE A 430 0.99 4.37 8.25
C PHE A 430 0.10 4.25 9.50
N PRO A 431 -0.53 3.09 9.81
CA PRO A 431 -1.36 2.99 11.01
C PRO A 431 -0.58 3.05 12.32
N ASN A 432 0.73 2.78 12.28
CA ASN A 432 1.57 2.68 13.48
C ASN A 432 2.36 3.97 13.75
N CYS A 433 2.53 4.86 12.75
CA CYS A 433 3.38 6.04 12.92
C CYS A 433 2.72 7.18 13.69
N CYS A 434 1.48 7.53 13.35
CA CYS A 434 0.72 8.58 14.03
C CYS A 434 -0.74 8.60 13.55
N LEU A 435 -1.62 9.20 14.34
CA LEU A 435 -2.97 9.53 13.89
C LEU A 435 -2.95 10.90 13.21
N ILE A 436 -3.24 10.96 11.91
CA ILE A 436 -3.41 12.22 11.20
C ILE A 436 -4.91 12.56 11.18
N PRO A 437 -5.38 13.55 11.96
CA PRO A 437 -6.79 13.90 11.98
C PRO A 437 -7.32 14.32 10.60
N ASP A 438 -8.59 14.01 10.32
CA ASP A 438 -9.25 14.31 9.03
C ASP A 438 -8.47 13.80 7.79
N PHE A 439 -7.73 12.69 7.91
CA PHE A 439 -6.90 12.20 6.81
C PHE A 439 -7.72 11.81 5.57
N THR A 440 -8.95 11.32 5.75
CA THR A 440 -9.89 11.02 4.67
C THR A 440 -10.19 12.26 3.80
N LYS A 441 -10.49 13.39 4.46
CA LYS A 441 -10.72 14.67 3.79
C LYS A 441 -9.44 15.17 3.09
N LYS A 442 -8.29 15.05 3.75
CA LYS A 442 -6.99 15.41 3.16
C LYS A 442 -6.73 14.61 1.90
N CYS A 443 -6.85 13.27 1.92
CA CYS A 443 -6.65 12.41 0.76
C CYS A 443 -7.54 12.74 -0.43
N SER A 444 -8.79 13.13 -0.19
CA SER A 444 -9.74 13.45 -1.25
C SER A 444 -9.44 14.79 -1.95
N THR A 445 -8.83 15.74 -1.24
CA THR A 445 -8.64 17.12 -1.72
C THR A 445 -7.26 17.41 -2.31
N ILE A 446 -6.24 16.64 -1.96
CA ILE A 446 -4.83 16.94 -2.32
C ILE A 446 -4.51 16.75 -3.81
N ARG A 447 -5.28 15.92 -4.53
CA ARG A 447 -5.02 15.62 -5.95
C ARG A 447 -4.94 16.87 -6.82
N SER A 448 -5.90 17.79 -6.68
CA SER A 448 -5.96 19.02 -7.46
C SER A 448 -4.80 19.99 -7.15
N ARG A 449 -4.13 19.83 -6.01
CA ARG A 449 -2.99 20.65 -5.58
C ARG A 449 -1.63 20.06 -5.94
N GLY A 450 -1.60 18.97 -6.71
CA GLY A 450 -0.35 18.32 -7.11
C GLY A 450 0.29 17.46 -6.02
N CYS A 451 -0.48 17.09 -5.00
CA CYS A 451 -0.05 16.15 -3.97
C CYS A 451 -0.61 14.75 -4.23
N SER A 452 0.13 13.72 -3.82
CA SER A 452 -0.32 12.32 -3.83
C SER A 452 0.21 11.58 -2.60
N VAL A 453 -0.52 10.54 -2.19
CA VAL A 453 -0.20 9.75 -1.00
C VAL A 453 -0.03 8.28 -1.36
N ALA A 454 1.00 7.65 -0.85
CA ALA A 454 1.15 6.20 -0.82
C ALA A 454 1.09 5.74 0.64
N VAL A 455 0.03 5.02 1.02
CA VAL A 455 -0.19 4.51 2.38
C VAL A 455 0.21 3.04 2.44
N PHE A 456 1.08 2.70 3.39
CA PHE A 456 1.56 1.34 3.61
C PHE A 456 1.05 0.81 4.93
N PHE A 457 0.51 -0.40 4.92
CA PHE A 457 0.01 -1.06 6.11
C PHE A 457 0.28 -2.57 6.08
N GLN A 458 0.31 -3.20 7.25
CA GLN A 458 0.61 -4.62 7.34
C GLN A 458 -0.64 -5.48 7.19
N ASN A 459 -1.73 -5.05 7.80
CA ASN A 459 -3.02 -5.75 7.78
C ASN A 459 -4.19 -4.77 7.94
N VAL A 460 -5.38 -5.22 7.57
CA VAL A 460 -6.62 -4.45 7.65
C VAL A 460 -7.02 -4.14 9.10
N GLY A 461 -6.69 -5.04 10.03
CA GLY A 461 -6.99 -4.86 11.45
C GLY A 461 -6.32 -3.62 12.04
N GLN A 462 -5.03 -3.38 11.72
CA GLN A 462 -4.32 -2.16 12.14
C GLN A 462 -4.97 -0.89 11.58
N MET A 463 -5.37 -0.90 10.30
CA MET A 463 -6.08 0.23 9.69
C MET A 463 -7.41 0.52 10.40
N ARG A 464 -8.20 -0.53 10.66
CA ARG A 464 -9.49 -0.44 11.35
C ARG A 464 -9.36 0.09 12.78
N ASN A 465 -8.32 -0.33 13.50
CA ASN A 465 -8.09 0.12 14.88
C ASN A 465 -7.66 1.60 14.93
N ARG A 466 -6.81 2.04 14.01
CA ARG A 466 -6.29 3.42 13.99
C ARG A 466 -7.30 4.43 13.43
N TYR A 467 -8.08 4.01 12.43
CA TYR A 467 -9.10 4.81 11.76
C TYR A 467 -10.46 4.09 11.85
N PRO A 468 -11.13 4.15 13.02
CA PRO A 468 -12.40 3.47 13.27
C PRO A 468 -13.55 4.07 12.46
N ASP A 469 -14.77 3.57 12.68
CA ASP A 469 -16.01 4.08 12.09
C ASP A 469 -15.96 4.17 10.56
N ASP A 470 -15.41 3.10 9.92
CA ASP A 470 -15.24 2.96 8.47
C ASP A 470 -14.32 3.99 7.79
N GLN A 471 -13.67 4.89 8.53
CA GLN A 471 -12.69 5.84 7.99
C GLN A 471 -11.57 5.14 7.22
N TRP A 472 -11.14 3.96 7.68
CA TRP A 472 -10.14 3.14 6.98
C TRP A 472 -10.58 2.74 5.58
N GLN A 473 -11.88 2.46 5.37
CA GLN A 473 -12.42 2.13 4.05
C GLN A 473 -12.43 3.35 3.13
N GLU A 474 -12.75 4.53 3.68
CA GLU A 474 -12.69 5.78 2.93
C GLU A 474 -11.26 6.10 2.48
N ILE A 475 -10.26 5.89 3.36
CA ILE A 475 -8.84 6.07 3.04
C ILE A 475 -8.43 5.14 1.88
N LEU A 476 -8.77 3.85 1.98
CA LEU A 476 -8.46 2.88 0.92
C LEU A 476 -9.26 3.17 -0.36
N GLY A 477 -10.50 3.66 -0.24
CA GLY A 477 -11.34 4.09 -1.35
C GLY A 477 -10.83 5.33 -2.08
N ALA A 478 -10.09 6.20 -1.38
CA ALA A 478 -9.41 7.36 -1.97
C ALA A 478 -8.16 6.99 -2.78
N CYS A 479 -7.73 5.71 -2.75
CA CYS A 479 -6.61 5.20 -3.53
C CYS A 479 -7.13 4.42 -4.74
N ASP A 480 -6.99 5.01 -5.95
CA ASP A 480 -7.41 4.35 -7.20
C ASP A 480 -6.59 3.09 -7.52
N SER A 481 -5.41 2.96 -6.92
CA SER A 481 -4.52 1.81 -7.05
C SER A 481 -4.26 1.16 -5.69
N THR A 482 -4.29 -0.17 -5.66
CA THR A 482 -3.89 -0.93 -4.47
C THR A 482 -2.94 -2.06 -4.88
N VAL A 483 -1.85 -2.20 -4.15
CA VAL A 483 -0.86 -3.29 -4.34
C VAL A 483 -0.88 -4.18 -3.10
N PHE A 484 -1.16 -5.46 -3.30
CA PHE A 484 -1.17 -6.47 -2.25
C PHE A 484 0.02 -7.42 -2.41
N LEU A 485 0.85 -7.49 -1.38
CA LEU A 485 2.10 -8.26 -1.36
C LEU A 485 2.01 -9.55 -0.50
N GLY A 486 0.88 -9.78 0.15
CA GLY A 486 0.63 -10.93 1.01
C GLY A 486 0.30 -10.53 2.45
N CYS A 487 -0.42 -11.40 3.15
CA CYS A 487 -0.82 -11.22 4.54
C CYS A 487 -0.62 -12.52 5.33
N THR A 488 -0.73 -12.43 6.65
CA THR A 488 -0.63 -13.57 7.58
C THR A 488 -1.87 -13.75 8.45
N ASP A 489 -2.83 -12.83 8.36
CA ASP A 489 -4.06 -12.83 9.12
C ASP A 489 -5.29 -13.05 8.24
N MET A 490 -6.31 -13.69 8.83
CA MET A 490 -7.51 -14.10 8.13
C MET A 490 -8.38 -12.92 7.71
N LEU A 491 -8.51 -11.90 8.56
CA LEU A 491 -9.32 -10.71 8.26
C LEU A 491 -8.86 -10.01 6.98
N THR A 492 -7.54 -9.85 6.82
CA THR A 492 -6.95 -9.27 5.61
C THR A 492 -7.13 -10.19 4.41
N ALA A 493 -6.99 -11.51 4.60
CA ALA A 493 -7.19 -12.48 3.52
C ALA A 493 -8.63 -12.49 3.02
N GLU A 494 -9.62 -12.45 3.92
CA GLU A 494 -11.04 -12.34 3.60
C GLU A 494 -11.35 -11.04 2.84
N TYR A 495 -10.87 -9.90 3.33
CA TYR A 495 -11.05 -8.61 2.67
C TYR A 495 -10.54 -8.61 1.23
N PHE A 496 -9.34 -9.14 0.98
CA PHE A 496 -8.80 -9.21 -0.38
C PHE A 496 -9.47 -10.27 -1.24
N SER A 497 -9.88 -11.41 -0.68
CA SER A 497 -10.66 -12.44 -1.37
C SER A 497 -11.98 -11.87 -1.89
N ASP A 498 -12.73 -11.14 -1.04
CA ASP A 498 -13.98 -10.50 -1.40
C ASP A 498 -13.78 -9.40 -2.45
N ARG A 499 -12.71 -8.63 -2.32
CA ARG A 499 -12.37 -7.56 -3.27
C ARG A 499 -11.96 -8.09 -4.64
N ILE A 500 -11.35 -9.28 -4.72
CA ILE A 500 -11.02 -9.97 -5.96
C ILE A 500 -12.32 -10.41 -6.68
N GLY A 501 -13.32 -10.81 -5.91
CA GLY A 501 -14.64 -11.15 -6.37
C GLY A 501 -14.84 -12.64 -6.63
N THR A 502 -16.05 -12.96 -7.09
CA THR A 502 -16.55 -14.32 -7.26
C THR A 502 -16.56 -14.70 -8.74
N ALA A 503 -16.18 -15.93 -9.03
CA ALA A 503 -16.19 -16.53 -10.37
C ALA A 503 -17.19 -17.70 -10.44
N SER A 504 -17.69 -17.96 -11.64
CA SER A 504 -18.41 -19.19 -11.97
C SER A 504 -17.39 -20.27 -12.31
N VAL A 505 -17.46 -21.42 -11.64
CA VAL A 505 -16.55 -22.54 -11.85
C VAL A 505 -17.32 -23.77 -12.33
N GLU A 506 -16.65 -24.58 -13.15
CA GLU A 506 -17.20 -25.87 -13.58
C GLU A 506 -16.95 -26.90 -12.48
N VAL A 507 -18.03 -27.59 -12.07
CA VAL A 507 -17.98 -28.65 -11.05
C VAL A 507 -18.40 -29.96 -11.73
N GLU A 508 -17.47 -30.90 -11.77
CA GLU A 508 -17.73 -32.25 -12.27
C GLU A 508 -18.10 -33.18 -11.12
N GLY A 509 -19.32 -33.69 -11.14
CA GLY A 509 -19.76 -34.77 -10.26
C GLY A 509 -19.67 -36.11 -10.98
N THR A 510 -18.95 -37.08 -10.42
CA THR A 510 -18.93 -38.46 -10.92
C THR A 510 -19.67 -39.35 -9.94
N MET A 511 -20.81 -39.90 -10.37
CA MET A 511 -21.57 -40.87 -9.62
C MET A 511 -21.25 -42.27 -10.16
N ARG A 512 -20.83 -43.15 -9.29
CA ARG A 512 -20.62 -44.58 -9.59
C ARG A 512 -21.76 -45.36 -8.99
N GLU A 513 -22.62 -45.93 -9.85
CA GLU A 513 -23.72 -46.80 -9.42
C GLU A 513 -23.23 -48.25 -9.47
N LEU A 514 -23.16 -48.92 -8.30
CA LEU A 514 -22.85 -50.32 -8.16
C LEU A 514 -24.15 -51.07 -7.92
N ASN A 515 -24.61 -51.79 -8.96
CA ASN A 515 -25.80 -52.62 -8.84
C ASN A 515 -25.41 -53.97 -8.18
N THR A 516 -25.65 -54.11 -6.87
CA THR A 516 -25.30 -55.29 -6.08
C THR A 516 -26.32 -56.41 -6.15
N MET A 517 -27.44 -56.23 -6.84
CA MET A 517 -28.55 -57.22 -6.88
C MET A 517 -28.57 -58.14 -8.11
N HIS A 518 -27.74 -57.94 -9.11
CA HIS A 518 -27.66 -58.79 -10.29
C HIS A 518 -26.26 -59.39 -10.44
N ILE A 519 -26.15 -60.72 -10.23
CA ILE A 519 -24.90 -61.50 -10.28
C ILE A 519 -24.26 -61.53 -11.69
N THR A 520 -25.01 -61.10 -12.73
CA THR A 520 -24.57 -61.15 -14.12
C THR A 520 -24.17 -59.78 -14.73
N ASP A 521 -24.36 -58.67 -14.03
CA ASP A 521 -24.11 -57.33 -14.60
C ASP A 521 -23.15 -56.53 -13.72
N TYR A 522 -21.85 -56.88 -13.81
CA TYR A 522 -20.74 -56.27 -13.04
C TYR A 522 -20.17 -55.00 -13.69
N THR A 523 -20.86 -54.42 -14.69
CA THR A 523 -20.40 -53.19 -15.32
C THR A 523 -20.85 -51.96 -14.52
N PRO A 524 -19.94 -51.24 -13.83
CA PRO A 524 -20.30 -50.03 -13.10
C PRO A 524 -20.82 -48.97 -14.07
N ARG A 525 -22.00 -48.47 -13.81
CA ARG A 525 -22.53 -47.31 -14.56
C ARG A 525 -21.95 -46.05 -14.00
N PHE A 526 -21.21 -45.31 -14.83
CA PHE A 526 -20.69 -44.00 -14.50
C PHE A 526 -21.62 -42.93 -15.04
N ARG A 527 -22.11 -42.06 -14.16
CA ARG A 527 -22.81 -40.86 -14.53
C ARG A 527 -21.94 -39.67 -14.26
N LYS A 528 -21.55 -38.93 -15.28
CA LYS A 528 -20.82 -37.66 -15.18
C LYS A 528 -21.82 -36.51 -15.30
N THR A 529 -21.90 -35.66 -14.30
CA THR A 529 -22.76 -34.48 -14.27
C THR A 529 -21.87 -33.27 -14.21
N ASN A 530 -22.00 -32.36 -15.17
CA ASN A 530 -21.32 -31.05 -15.15
C ASN A 530 -22.32 -30.01 -14.66
N SER A 531 -21.95 -29.28 -13.63
CA SER A 531 -22.72 -28.17 -13.06
C SER A 531 -21.82 -26.95 -12.90
N LEU A 532 -22.46 -25.78 -12.75
CA LEU A 532 -21.74 -24.55 -12.41
C LEU A 532 -21.84 -24.33 -10.91
N GLY A 533 -20.74 -23.92 -10.32
CA GLY A 533 -20.63 -23.55 -8.91
C GLY A 533 -20.17 -22.11 -8.72
N ARG A 534 -20.47 -21.56 -7.54
CA ARG A 534 -19.96 -20.27 -7.09
C ARG A 534 -18.67 -20.47 -6.31
N ARG A 535 -17.60 -19.73 -6.64
CA ARG A 535 -16.35 -19.75 -5.89
C ARG A 535 -15.68 -18.37 -5.94
N PRO A 536 -15.10 -17.86 -4.83
CA PRO A 536 -14.17 -16.74 -4.90
C PRO A 536 -13.04 -17.04 -5.89
N LEU A 537 -12.63 -16.07 -6.70
CA LEU A 537 -11.52 -16.26 -7.66
C LEU A 537 -10.22 -16.69 -6.94
N LEU A 538 -9.95 -16.10 -5.77
CA LEU A 538 -9.01 -16.60 -4.77
C LEU A 538 -9.75 -16.75 -3.44
N THR A 539 -9.72 -17.92 -2.84
CA THR A 539 -10.23 -18.14 -1.48
C THR A 539 -9.28 -17.51 -0.44
N PRO A 540 -9.74 -17.19 0.79
CA PRO A 540 -8.88 -16.60 1.81
C PRO A 540 -7.59 -17.38 2.08
N ASP A 541 -7.66 -18.71 2.08
CA ASP A 541 -6.49 -19.58 2.24
C ASP A 541 -5.52 -19.52 1.04
N GLU A 542 -6.02 -19.30 -0.18
CA GLU A 542 -5.18 -19.07 -1.37
C GLU A 542 -4.53 -17.68 -1.33
N VAL A 543 -5.22 -16.67 -0.78
CA VAL A 543 -4.66 -15.33 -0.55
C VAL A 543 -3.53 -15.40 0.47
N LEU A 544 -3.70 -16.16 1.58
CA LEU A 544 -2.64 -16.39 2.58
C LEU A 544 -1.41 -17.10 1.99
N ARG A 545 -1.61 -17.96 0.99
CA ARG A 545 -0.54 -18.71 0.30
C ARG A 545 -0.03 -18.04 -0.96
N LEU A 546 -0.28 -16.73 -1.13
CA LEU A 546 0.26 -16.00 -2.29
C LEU A 546 1.79 -16.16 -2.35
N PRO A 547 2.38 -16.64 -3.47
CA PRO A 547 3.81 -16.81 -3.61
C PRO A 547 4.59 -15.50 -3.34
N PRO A 548 5.75 -15.57 -2.66
CA PRO A 548 6.48 -14.37 -2.22
C PRO A 548 7.05 -13.52 -3.36
N ASP A 549 7.15 -14.04 -4.57
CA ASP A 549 7.58 -13.32 -5.77
C ASP A 549 6.41 -12.65 -6.52
N GLN A 550 5.17 -12.87 -6.08
CA GLN A 550 3.97 -12.37 -6.74
C GLN A 550 3.36 -11.18 -6.00
N VAL A 551 2.56 -10.44 -6.75
CA VAL A 551 1.80 -9.28 -6.30
C VAL A 551 0.45 -9.24 -6.98
N LEU A 552 -0.59 -8.82 -6.26
CA LEU A 552 -1.90 -8.52 -6.83
C LEU A 552 -2.06 -7.01 -6.91
N ILE A 553 -2.40 -6.53 -8.11
CA ILE A 553 -2.58 -5.10 -8.38
C ILE A 553 -4.07 -4.87 -8.69
N PHE A 554 -4.69 -4.00 -7.90
CA PHE A 554 -6.07 -3.57 -8.04
C PHE A 554 -6.09 -2.16 -8.57
N ILE A 555 -6.77 -1.95 -9.68
CA ILE A 555 -7.01 -0.64 -10.27
C ILE A 555 -8.52 -0.40 -10.29
N ARG A 556 -8.95 0.80 -9.92
CA ARG A 556 -10.38 1.16 -9.91
C ARG A 556 -11.05 0.87 -11.25
N GLY A 557 -12.14 0.11 -11.22
CA GLY A 557 -12.93 -0.25 -12.40
C GLY A 557 -12.31 -1.32 -13.30
N GLN A 558 -11.22 -1.97 -12.87
CA GLN A 558 -10.51 -2.99 -13.65
C GLN A 558 -10.48 -4.34 -12.92
N LYS A 559 -10.22 -5.40 -13.69
CA LYS A 559 -9.93 -6.72 -13.15
C LYS A 559 -8.61 -6.71 -12.38
N VAL A 560 -8.46 -7.65 -11.46
CA VAL A 560 -7.22 -7.79 -10.69
C VAL A 560 -6.10 -8.32 -11.59
N MET A 561 -4.95 -7.64 -11.55
CA MET A 561 -3.73 -8.09 -12.23
C MET A 561 -2.85 -8.88 -11.28
N ARG A 562 -2.48 -10.11 -11.66
CA ARG A 562 -1.47 -10.94 -11.00
C ARG A 562 -0.13 -10.74 -11.71
N ALA A 563 0.86 -10.22 -11.01
CA ALA A 563 2.16 -9.85 -11.57
C ALA A 563 3.30 -10.35 -10.67
N LYS A 564 4.54 -10.24 -11.13
CA LYS A 564 5.74 -10.42 -10.30
C LYS A 564 6.07 -9.13 -9.55
N ARG A 565 6.71 -9.25 -8.40
CA ARG A 565 7.28 -8.10 -7.68
C ARG A 565 8.44 -7.52 -8.45
N PHE A 566 8.55 -6.20 -8.46
CA PHE A 566 9.73 -5.52 -8.98
C PHE A 566 10.61 -5.10 -7.81
N ASP A 567 11.73 -5.75 -7.62
CA ASP A 567 12.71 -5.37 -6.59
C ASP A 567 13.50 -4.14 -7.05
N TYR A 568 13.73 -3.18 -6.15
CA TYR A 568 14.48 -1.95 -6.46
C TYR A 568 15.91 -2.20 -6.95
N SER A 569 16.51 -3.36 -6.64
CA SER A 569 17.82 -3.75 -7.16
C SER A 569 17.83 -3.93 -8.69
N LEU A 570 16.66 -4.13 -9.31
CA LEU A 570 16.49 -4.17 -10.77
C LEU A 570 16.35 -2.77 -11.38
N HIS A 571 16.22 -1.72 -10.55
CA HIS A 571 16.10 -0.36 -11.04
C HIS A 571 17.41 0.13 -11.64
N PRO A 572 17.40 0.87 -12.77
CA PRO A 572 18.61 1.37 -13.42
C PRO A 572 19.55 2.18 -12.51
N ASP A 573 18.96 2.94 -11.59
CA ASP A 573 19.71 3.80 -10.68
C ASP A 573 20.16 3.09 -9.38
N TYR A 574 19.86 1.81 -9.20
CA TYR A 574 20.26 1.05 -8.01
C TYR A 574 21.74 1.18 -7.67
N LYS A 575 22.60 1.12 -8.68
CA LYS A 575 24.08 1.22 -8.52
C LYS A 575 24.55 2.58 -8.04
N LYS A 576 23.72 3.62 -8.11
CA LYS A 576 24.03 4.97 -7.64
C LYS A 576 23.68 5.16 -6.15
N LEU A 577 22.96 4.22 -5.56
CA LEU A 577 22.55 4.30 -4.16
C LEU A 577 23.78 4.09 -3.24
N LYS A 578 23.96 5.02 -2.31
CA LYS A 578 24.99 4.97 -1.27
C LYS A 578 24.29 4.98 0.08
N SER A 579 24.63 4.05 0.94
CA SER A 579 24.07 4.00 2.30
C SER A 579 24.83 4.94 3.23
N ARG A 580 24.05 5.74 4.02
CA ARG A 580 24.58 6.57 5.11
C ARG A 580 23.65 6.43 6.31
N LYS A 581 24.20 6.08 7.46
CA LYS A 581 23.42 5.90 8.69
C LYS A 581 22.78 7.21 9.15
N ALA A 582 21.58 7.13 9.74
CA ALA A 582 20.84 8.27 10.24
C ALA A 582 21.58 9.01 11.37
N ILE A 583 22.31 8.28 12.20
CA ILE A 583 23.17 8.84 13.27
C ILE A 583 24.33 9.71 12.78
N LEU A 584 24.59 9.74 11.47
CA LEU A 584 25.61 10.62 10.87
C LEU A 584 25.01 11.91 10.32
N HIS A 585 23.71 12.14 10.53
CA HIS A 585 23.09 13.42 10.20
C HIS A 585 23.44 14.45 11.27
N GLU A 586 23.94 15.60 10.85
CA GLU A 586 24.31 16.71 11.73
C GLU A 586 23.37 17.89 11.45
N PRO A 587 22.46 18.23 12.38
CA PRO A 587 21.55 19.36 12.22
C PRO A 587 22.28 20.69 12.47
N ASP A 588 21.83 21.77 11.80
CA ASP A 588 22.46 23.08 11.83
C ASP A 588 22.39 23.76 13.23
N TRP A 589 21.33 23.46 14.03
CA TRP A 589 21.15 24.02 15.37
C TRP A 589 22.28 23.65 16.34
N LYS A 590 22.92 22.49 16.17
CA LYS A 590 24.09 22.08 17.00
C LYS A 590 25.30 23.00 16.80
N THR A 591 25.60 23.37 15.57
CA THR A 591 26.66 24.28 15.21
C THR A 591 26.43 25.68 15.76
N SER A 592 25.16 26.12 15.74
CA SER A 592 24.72 27.40 16.28
C SER A 592 24.87 27.45 17.81
N GLN A 593 24.56 26.37 18.54
CA GLN A 593 24.77 26.27 19.98
C GLN A 593 26.26 26.28 20.33
N ALA A 594 27.10 25.54 19.60
CA ALA A 594 28.54 25.51 19.82
C ALA A 594 29.19 26.90 19.65
N SER A 595 28.71 27.69 18.68
CA SER A 595 29.15 29.06 18.43
C SER A 595 28.74 30.03 19.56
N SER A 596 27.55 29.88 20.11
CA SER A 596 27.03 30.71 21.21
C SER A 596 27.74 30.42 22.54
N VAL A 597 28.07 29.16 22.81
CA VAL A 597 28.84 28.75 24.01
C VAL A 597 30.28 29.26 23.93
N SER A 598 30.91 29.29 22.76
CA SER A 598 32.25 29.85 22.57
C SER A 598 32.29 31.39 22.66
N ALA A 599 31.16 32.08 22.33
CA ALA A 599 31.05 33.55 22.45
C ALA A 599 30.76 34.02 23.90
N SER A 600 30.17 33.16 24.73
CA SER A 600 29.90 33.43 26.16
C SER A 600 31.03 32.99 27.11
N GLY A 601 32.28 32.99 26.63
CA GLY A 601 33.45 32.57 27.37
C GLY A 601 33.64 33.33 28.69
N VAL A 602 32.95 32.90 29.73
CA VAL A 602 33.31 33.17 31.11
C VAL A 602 34.38 32.18 31.48
N SER A 603 35.62 32.68 31.62
CA SER A 603 36.76 31.99 32.16
C SER A 603 36.42 31.45 33.57
N SER A 604 36.21 30.15 33.68
CA SER A 604 36.20 29.48 34.97
C SER A 604 37.65 29.34 35.48
N PRO A 605 37.96 29.74 36.70
CA PRO A 605 39.33 29.58 37.24
C PRO A 605 39.60 28.09 37.44
N SER A 606 40.70 27.64 36.86
CA SER A 606 41.26 26.30 37.06
C SER A 606 41.65 26.10 38.54
N VAL A 607 40.86 25.33 39.27
CA VAL A 607 41.28 24.76 40.55
C VAL A 607 41.95 23.42 40.27
N THR A 608 43.26 23.47 40.16
CA THR A 608 44.14 22.30 40.21
C THR A 608 44.25 21.84 41.65
N ALA A 609 43.46 20.88 42.09
CA ALA A 609 43.70 20.15 43.32
C ALA A 609 44.34 18.81 42.98
N ALA A 610 45.61 18.70 43.20
CA ALA A 610 46.37 17.46 43.15
C ALA A 610 45.97 16.57 44.34
N ILE A 611 45.52 15.37 44.07
CA ILE A 611 45.33 14.29 45.04
C ILE A 611 46.52 13.33 44.89
N PRO A 612 47.28 13.01 45.98
CA PRO A 612 48.45 12.14 45.90
C PRO A 612 48.05 10.67 45.75
N ALA A 613 48.78 9.97 44.91
CA ALA A 613 48.64 8.51 44.71
C ALA A 613 49.23 7.77 45.95
N GLU A 614 48.36 7.05 46.65
CA GLU A 614 48.79 6.10 47.67
C GLU A 614 48.74 4.66 47.07
N LYS A 615 49.92 4.05 47.07
CA LYS A 615 50.17 2.67 46.69
C LYS A 615 49.67 1.76 47.79
N ALA A 616 48.71 0.88 47.51
CA ALA A 616 48.43 -0.26 48.36
C ALA A 616 48.63 -1.57 47.58
N ASN A 617 49.38 -2.42 48.21
CA ASN A 617 50.04 -3.61 47.75
C ASN A 617 49.10 -4.84 47.78
N VAL A 618 49.28 -5.68 46.81
CA VAL A 618 49.02 -7.10 46.63
C VAL A 618 48.58 -7.93 47.84
N GLY A 619 47.51 -8.69 47.66
CA GLY A 619 47.11 -9.82 48.49
C GLY A 619 46.21 -10.76 47.74
N SER A 620 46.80 -11.77 47.09
CA SER A 620 46.14 -12.89 46.42
C SER A 620 45.46 -13.83 47.40
N GLN A 621 44.17 -14.10 47.26
CA GLN A 621 43.59 -15.38 47.73
C GLN A 621 42.53 -15.92 46.78
N LYS A 622 42.81 -17.09 46.24
CA LYS A 622 41.90 -17.96 45.50
C LYS A 622 40.83 -18.51 46.42
N LYS A 623 39.59 -18.54 46.00
CA LYS A 623 38.54 -19.42 46.49
C LYS A 623 37.75 -20.04 45.34
N PRO A 624 37.30 -21.33 45.49
CA PRO A 624 36.86 -22.19 44.39
C PRO A 624 35.38 -22.02 44.04
N PRO A 625 34.92 -22.59 42.92
CA PRO A 625 33.59 -22.33 42.33
C PRO A 625 32.45 -23.10 43.03
N GLY A 626 31.40 -22.38 43.39
CA GLY A 626 30.15 -22.94 43.90
C GLY A 626 29.24 -23.46 42.78
N LYS A 627 28.66 -24.63 43.01
CA LYS A 627 27.69 -25.31 42.12
C LYS A 627 26.38 -24.54 41.99
N PRO A 628 25.69 -24.68 40.83
CA PRO A 628 24.37 -24.05 40.61
C PRO A 628 23.26 -24.85 41.35
N PRO A 629 22.15 -24.21 41.76
CA PRO A 629 21.05 -24.88 42.43
C PRO A 629 20.18 -25.66 41.43
N ARG A 630 19.66 -26.78 41.93
CA ARG A 630 18.81 -27.78 41.27
C ARG A 630 17.46 -27.16 40.82
N SER A 631 17.05 -27.52 39.61
CA SER A 631 15.73 -27.34 39.06
C SER A 631 14.67 -28.15 39.80
N THR A 632 13.59 -27.54 40.22
CA THR A 632 12.37 -28.23 40.69
C THR A 632 11.50 -28.60 39.50
N ASN A 633 11.16 -29.87 39.41
CA ASN A 633 10.27 -30.49 38.46
C ASN A 633 8.89 -29.79 38.43
N ARG A 634 8.46 -29.33 37.24
CA ARG A 634 7.05 -29.18 36.90
C ARG A 634 6.61 -30.37 36.07
N LYS A 635 5.59 -31.08 36.58
CA LYS A 635 4.89 -32.16 35.90
C LYS A 635 4.29 -31.67 34.57
N VAL A 636 4.58 -32.41 33.52
CA VAL A 636 3.86 -32.36 32.25
C VAL A 636 2.50 -33.02 32.49
N VAL A 637 1.41 -32.31 32.26
CA VAL A 637 0.05 -32.82 32.19
C VAL A 637 -0.24 -33.13 30.72
N ASN A 638 -0.58 -34.38 30.44
CA ASN A 638 -0.98 -34.85 29.12
C ASN A 638 -2.33 -34.24 28.71
N ALA A 639 -2.44 -33.87 27.44
CA ALA A 639 -3.57 -33.20 26.79
C ALA A 639 -4.65 -34.20 26.31
N ASP A 640 -4.92 -35.29 27.02
CA ASP A 640 -5.90 -36.31 26.60
C ASP A 640 -7.12 -36.45 27.55
N GLU A 641 -7.38 -35.48 28.40
CA GLU A 641 -8.61 -35.48 29.22
C GLU A 641 -9.30 -34.12 29.16
N LEU A 642 -9.90 -33.78 28.04
CA LEU A 642 -10.97 -32.78 27.93
C LEU A 642 -11.66 -32.92 26.58
N PHE A 643 -12.49 -33.96 26.46
CA PHE A 643 -13.70 -34.02 25.65
C PHE A 643 -14.72 -34.89 26.33
#